data_3d35983f5436778a93b8b0b2b6fe9149
#
_entry.id   3d35983f5436778a93b8b0b2b6fe9149
#
_cell.length_a   1.000
_cell.length_b   1.000
_cell.length_c   1.000
_cell.angle_alpha   90.00
_cell.angle_beta   90.00
_cell.angle_gamma   90.00
#
_symmetry.space_group_name_H-M   'P 1'
#
loop_
_entity.id
_entity.type
_entity.pdbx_description
1 polymer ?
#
loop_
_entity_poly.entity_id
_entity_poly.type
_entity_poly.pdbx_seq_one_letter_code
_entity_poly.pdbx_strand_id
1 'polypeptide(L)'
;MKNILFVFASLLISCISVAQPGSGRPGAGGQNLSGRFYGKVVEAKTGKPIEYASVQLLQSRMDTVTKKRKEVVVSGMLTKTNGEFSLENVPAFGQSKLRITVVGFKSFEQSVSFDLKPGGGGADMMSALDKDLGNVKIEIEEKTLDNVTVTSQSNTGLKLGIDRKVFNVDKNLVSAGGTGVDVMKNVPSVSVDIDGNVTMRNNSPQVFVDGRPTTMTLDQIPADVIESVEIITNPSAKYDASGGTAGIINIIMKKNRKVGYNGSVRANIDSRGRIGGGGDINLRQEKVNFFLNANINQRKSISSGNTDRLTYGNPSSQLIQDDSSVMKGTFGFGRAGFDYFIDNRNTISVTGSLFGGSMNPRNTSAMETDLLSNPMVSSLAERISTSRNKFRNKGLMIGYKHNFPKSGKELTADFTYNASRSNSSNSIRTDSLDYSTKNIVKSSSQRQDGTGANKNFIFQTDFVNPLSDKSKLEMGLRASIREVDNRNDFFFISSNGDAIYNPLFSVNYTSTDKVYAAYSTFTSQIKNFGYQLGLRVESSNYEGRLPDKNQSFDIKFPVSLFPSVFLSNKLKNDQELQLNYTRKINRPNFFQLYPFTDFSDSLNISRGNPGLRPEFTNSLELSYQKIFKKNKDNLLASIYYKNTNDLIARFQVQETVPDTILVNTYINANSSYVSGLEITQKTKMNKWWEMTANLNLFTSKIKTGIAGQPDQDALVSWFGKLNNTFKLFKNFSMQLSGEYQSKTILPPGGSGSGGGGGGRGGGMFGGGGGGMFGQATSSQGYQRSNYFVDAGFRFEFMKNRQASISLNINDIFRTRRSFVHSESPFFVQDVFRRRDPQILRLNFNWRFGKFDPNLFKRKNNKNQDNGQGEMMNM
;
A
#
# COMPACT_ATOMS: atom_id res chain seq x y z
N MET A 1 23.75 21.78 1.91
CA MET A 1 22.31 21.98 2.17
C MET A 1 21.85 23.44 2.19
N LYS A 2 22.65 24.41 2.65
CA LYS A 2 22.24 25.84 2.65
C LYS A 2 22.05 26.44 1.23
N ASN A 3 22.78 25.99 0.23
CA ASN A 3 22.72 26.57 -1.13
C ASN A 3 21.56 26.05 -2.00
N ILE A 4 20.97 24.92 -1.62
CA ILE A 4 19.80 24.36 -2.35
C ILE A 4 18.49 25.01 -1.88
N LEU A 5 18.45 25.43 -0.62
CA LEU A 5 17.29 26.16 -0.07
C LEU A 5 17.14 27.55 -0.69
N PHE A 6 18.27 28.20 -1.08
CA PHE A 6 18.25 29.53 -1.71
C PHE A 6 17.78 29.48 -3.17
N VAL A 7 18.06 28.42 -3.90
CA VAL A 7 17.57 28.25 -5.29
C VAL A 7 16.07 27.95 -5.31
N PHE A 8 15.55 27.24 -4.32
CA PHE A 8 14.09 27.01 -4.22
C PHE A 8 13.32 28.26 -3.76
N ALA A 9 13.90 29.07 -2.87
CA ALA A 9 13.30 30.33 -2.45
C ALA A 9 13.29 31.38 -3.57
N SER A 10 14.31 31.41 -4.45
CA SER A 10 14.35 32.34 -5.59
C SER A 10 13.41 31.94 -6.73
N LEU A 11 13.08 30.65 -6.90
CA LEU A 11 12.08 30.23 -7.89
C LEU A 11 10.62 30.48 -7.46
N LEU A 12 10.37 30.59 -6.15
CA LEU A 12 9.03 30.93 -5.64
C LEU A 12 8.72 32.45 -5.65
N ILE A 13 9.76 33.30 -5.71
CA ILE A 13 9.59 34.77 -5.71
C ILE A 13 9.41 35.34 -7.12
N SER A 14 9.78 34.58 -8.17
CA SER A 14 9.68 35.07 -9.57
C SER A 14 8.28 34.91 -10.21
N CYS A 15 7.27 34.42 -9.48
CA CYS A 15 5.91 34.27 -10.00
C CYS A 15 4.90 35.32 -9.50
N ILE A 16 5.36 36.37 -8.82
CA ILE A 16 4.50 37.49 -8.43
C ILE A 16 4.92 38.72 -9.24
N SER A 17 4.56 38.72 -10.51
CA SER A 17 4.55 39.94 -11.31
C SER A 17 3.12 40.50 -11.28
N VAL A 18 2.92 41.49 -10.44
CA VAL A 18 1.69 42.29 -10.38
C VAL A 18 1.63 43.17 -11.62
N ALA A 19 0.64 42.94 -12.46
CA ALA A 19 0.33 43.87 -13.55
C ALA A 19 -0.35 45.08 -12.94
N GLN A 20 0.31 46.27 -13.03
CA GLN A 20 -0.29 47.55 -12.75
C GLN A 20 -1.32 47.89 -13.84
N PRO A 21 -2.47 48.48 -13.47
CA PRO A 21 -3.40 49.01 -14.47
C PRO A 21 -2.87 50.34 -15.04
N GLY A 22 -2.66 50.37 -16.35
CA GLY A 22 -2.33 51.59 -17.06
C GLY A 22 -3.52 52.57 -17.09
N SER A 23 -3.26 53.79 -16.67
CA SER A 23 -4.16 54.95 -16.80
C SER A 23 -4.30 55.36 -18.25
N GLY A 24 -5.40 55.00 -18.89
CA GLY A 24 -5.80 55.51 -20.21
C GLY A 24 -6.76 56.68 -20.13
N ARG A 25 -6.44 57.75 -20.82
CA ARG A 25 -7.21 59.01 -20.95
C ARG A 25 -8.65 58.78 -21.47
N PRO A 26 -9.62 59.64 -21.08
CA PRO A 26 -11.00 59.54 -21.56
C PRO A 26 -11.08 60.12 -23.00
N GLY A 27 -11.46 59.28 -23.94
CA GLY A 27 -11.89 59.62 -25.29
C GLY A 27 -13.43 59.57 -25.40
N ALA A 28 -14.00 60.52 -26.02
CA ALA A 28 -15.39 60.95 -26.10
C ALA A 28 -16.43 59.84 -26.41
N GLY A 29 -17.54 59.87 -25.64
CA GLY A 29 -18.93 59.80 -26.04
C GLY A 29 -19.40 58.61 -26.88
N GLY A 30 -19.62 57.44 -26.23
CA GLY A 30 -20.60 56.46 -26.63
C GLY A 30 -21.23 55.90 -25.37
N GLN A 31 -22.52 56.11 -25.14
CA GLN A 31 -23.25 55.47 -24.07
C GLN A 31 -23.12 53.96 -24.21
N ASN A 32 -22.28 53.36 -23.40
CA ASN A 32 -22.21 51.89 -23.29
C ASN A 32 -23.49 51.39 -22.61
N LEU A 33 -24.55 51.20 -23.39
CA LEU A 33 -25.76 50.52 -22.93
C LEU A 33 -25.41 49.13 -22.47
N SER A 34 -25.59 48.86 -21.18
CA SER A 34 -25.42 47.53 -20.57
C SER A 34 -26.74 47.01 -20.01
N GLY A 35 -26.96 45.74 -20.13
CA GLY A 35 -28.16 45.07 -19.62
C GLY A 35 -27.82 43.94 -18.63
N ARG A 36 -28.84 43.20 -18.25
CA ARG A 36 -28.75 42.06 -17.32
C ARG A 36 -29.47 40.85 -17.89
N PHE A 37 -28.78 39.65 -17.81
CA PHE A 37 -29.42 38.36 -17.99
C PHE A 37 -29.54 37.69 -16.64
N TYR A 38 -30.72 37.18 -16.28
CA TYR A 38 -30.90 36.43 -15.05
C TYR A 38 -31.81 35.21 -15.28
N GLY A 39 -31.77 34.25 -14.32
CA GLY A 39 -32.57 33.05 -14.43
C GLY A 39 -32.19 32.05 -13.35
N LYS A 40 -32.65 30.81 -13.52
CA LYS A 40 -32.41 29.73 -12.56
C LYS A 40 -31.96 28.47 -13.27
N VAL A 41 -30.88 27.86 -12.80
CA VAL A 41 -30.39 26.59 -13.33
C VAL A 41 -31.03 25.43 -12.56
N VAL A 42 -31.68 24.53 -13.28
CA VAL A 42 -32.38 23.37 -12.71
C VAL A 42 -32.04 22.09 -13.44
N GLU A 43 -32.08 20.98 -12.72
CA GLU A 43 -31.92 19.65 -13.30
C GLU A 43 -33.11 19.31 -14.21
N ALA A 44 -32.89 18.87 -15.44
CA ALA A 44 -33.92 18.61 -16.42
C ALA A 44 -34.94 17.53 -16.02
N LYS A 45 -34.53 16.49 -15.30
CA LYS A 45 -35.38 15.37 -14.87
C LYS A 45 -36.18 15.66 -13.60
N THR A 46 -35.61 16.35 -12.63
CA THR A 46 -36.19 16.52 -11.29
C THR A 46 -36.70 17.95 -11.02
N GLY A 47 -36.33 18.95 -11.83
CA GLY A 47 -36.62 20.34 -11.61
C GLY A 47 -35.93 20.96 -10.38
N LYS A 48 -35.04 20.23 -9.72
CA LYS A 48 -34.32 20.68 -8.55
C LYS A 48 -33.30 21.76 -8.94
N PRO A 49 -33.15 22.84 -8.13
CA PRO A 49 -32.14 23.85 -8.38
C PRO A 49 -30.72 23.26 -8.28
N ILE A 50 -29.84 23.73 -9.17
CA ILE A 50 -28.44 23.34 -9.17
C ILE A 50 -27.61 24.50 -8.63
N GLU A 51 -26.99 24.27 -7.49
CA GLU A 51 -26.14 25.23 -6.83
C GLU A 51 -24.69 25.16 -7.37
N TYR A 52 -24.01 26.30 -7.36
CA TYR A 52 -22.59 26.43 -7.77
C TYR A 52 -22.29 25.98 -9.21
N ALA A 53 -23.27 26.03 -10.10
CA ALA A 53 -23.02 25.90 -11.53
C ALA A 53 -22.30 27.16 -12.06
N SER A 54 -21.25 26.98 -12.84
CA SER A 54 -20.56 28.11 -13.50
C SER A 54 -21.39 28.57 -14.68
N VAL A 55 -21.91 29.79 -14.59
CA VAL A 55 -22.65 30.46 -15.66
C VAL A 55 -21.73 31.50 -16.27
N GLN A 56 -21.44 31.40 -17.56
CA GLN A 56 -20.54 32.27 -18.32
C GLN A 56 -21.25 32.83 -19.54
N LEU A 57 -21.06 34.10 -19.79
CA LEU A 57 -21.49 34.72 -21.03
C LEU A 57 -20.29 34.98 -21.95
N LEU A 58 -20.34 34.47 -23.14
CA LEU A 58 -19.27 34.51 -24.12
C LEU A 58 -19.67 35.40 -25.29
N GLN A 59 -18.76 36.24 -25.77
CA GLN A 59 -18.89 36.98 -27.04
C GLN A 59 -17.75 36.65 -27.97
N SER A 60 -18.07 36.57 -29.28
CA SER A 60 -17.08 36.36 -30.33
C SER A 60 -16.42 37.72 -30.66
N ARG A 61 -15.16 37.89 -30.26
CA ARG A 61 -14.34 39.05 -30.59
C ARG A 61 -13.20 38.69 -31.52
N MET A 62 -12.85 39.64 -32.41
CA MET A 62 -11.71 39.44 -33.31
C MET A 62 -10.42 39.71 -32.53
N ASP A 63 -9.54 38.72 -32.48
CA ASP A 63 -8.19 38.84 -31.93
C ASP A 63 -7.35 39.74 -32.82
N THR A 64 -6.86 40.84 -32.28
CA THR A 64 -6.11 41.88 -33.00
C THR A 64 -4.77 41.35 -33.51
N VAL A 65 -4.20 40.32 -32.90
CA VAL A 65 -2.90 39.73 -33.24
C VAL A 65 -3.05 38.61 -34.27
N THR A 66 -4.00 37.70 -34.06
CA THR A 66 -4.15 36.48 -34.94
C THR A 66 -5.17 36.65 -36.06
N LYS A 67 -5.93 37.77 -36.08
CA LYS A 67 -7.04 38.04 -36.99
C LYS A 67 -8.09 36.93 -37.06
N LYS A 68 -8.17 36.05 -36.02
CA LYS A 68 -9.18 35.00 -35.90
C LYS A 68 -10.22 35.42 -34.85
N ARG A 69 -11.47 35.01 -35.07
CA ARG A 69 -12.52 35.18 -34.06
C ARG A 69 -12.30 34.25 -32.89
N LYS A 70 -12.30 34.80 -31.68
CA LYS A 70 -12.11 34.06 -30.43
C LYS A 70 -13.27 34.35 -29.46
N GLU A 71 -13.83 33.33 -28.82
CA GLU A 71 -14.82 33.50 -27.77
C GLU A 71 -14.12 34.01 -26.49
N VAL A 72 -14.61 35.15 -25.97
CA VAL A 72 -14.10 35.77 -24.76
C VAL A 72 -15.25 35.84 -23.74
N VAL A 73 -14.96 35.49 -22.49
CA VAL A 73 -15.92 35.61 -21.38
C VAL A 73 -16.10 37.09 -21.04
N VAL A 74 -17.30 37.58 -21.21
CA VAL A 74 -17.66 38.98 -20.91
C VAL A 74 -18.28 39.16 -19.53
N SER A 75 -18.98 38.17 -19.01
CA SER A 75 -19.53 38.12 -17.65
C SER A 75 -19.63 36.65 -17.19
N GLY A 76 -19.54 36.41 -15.87
CA GLY A 76 -19.70 35.06 -15.32
C GLY A 76 -19.86 35.06 -13.81
N MET A 77 -20.63 34.07 -13.33
CA MET A 77 -20.84 33.86 -11.89
C MET A 77 -21.15 32.39 -11.59
N LEU A 78 -21.18 32.03 -10.32
CA LEU A 78 -21.69 30.75 -9.85
C LEU A 78 -23.16 30.91 -9.43
N THR A 79 -24.00 29.93 -9.73
CA THR A 79 -25.39 29.93 -9.23
C THR A 79 -25.44 29.91 -7.71
N LYS A 80 -26.43 30.59 -7.14
CA LYS A 80 -26.70 30.56 -5.70
C LYS A 80 -27.21 29.18 -5.26
N THR A 81 -27.37 28.99 -3.97
CA THR A 81 -27.89 27.74 -3.38
C THR A 81 -29.29 27.35 -3.87
N ASN A 82 -30.08 28.32 -4.30
CA ASN A 82 -31.40 28.13 -4.90
C ASN A 82 -31.36 28.01 -6.43
N GLY A 83 -30.16 27.93 -7.03
CA GLY A 83 -29.92 27.76 -8.47
C GLY A 83 -29.99 29.06 -9.28
N GLU A 84 -30.26 30.23 -8.67
CA GLU A 84 -30.38 31.51 -9.35
C GLU A 84 -29.03 32.09 -9.77
N PHE A 85 -29.04 32.83 -10.90
CA PHE A 85 -27.92 33.61 -11.39
C PHE A 85 -28.39 34.96 -11.94
N SER A 86 -27.49 35.96 -11.91
CA SER A 86 -27.71 37.30 -12.47
C SER A 86 -26.38 37.80 -13.04
N LEU A 87 -26.29 37.87 -14.38
CA LEU A 87 -25.13 38.42 -15.10
C LEU A 87 -25.38 39.89 -15.40
N GLU A 88 -24.75 40.78 -14.65
CA GLU A 88 -24.89 42.21 -14.73
C GLU A 88 -23.83 42.84 -15.64
N ASN A 89 -24.07 44.11 -16.07
CA ASN A 89 -23.16 44.88 -16.92
C ASN A 89 -22.81 44.18 -18.25
N VAL A 90 -23.76 43.50 -18.85
CA VAL A 90 -23.61 42.83 -20.14
C VAL A 90 -23.77 43.84 -21.28
N PRO A 91 -22.86 43.88 -22.29
CA PRO A 91 -23.02 44.74 -23.44
C PRO A 91 -24.36 44.52 -24.15
N ALA A 92 -25.13 45.62 -24.38
CA ALA A 92 -26.47 45.54 -24.97
C ALA A 92 -26.45 45.07 -26.43
N PHE A 93 -25.34 45.23 -27.14
CA PHE A 93 -25.19 44.89 -28.56
C PHE A 93 -24.28 43.70 -28.80
N GLY A 94 -24.62 42.84 -29.75
CA GLY A 94 -23.90 41.68 -30.16
C GLY A 94 -24.56 40.36 -29.70
N GLN A 95 -24.37 39.33 -30.45
CA GLN A 95 -24.79 37.98 -30.07
C GLN A 95 -23.87 37.45 -28.98
N SER A 96 -24.47 37.08 -27.87
CA SER A 96 -23.79 36.44 -26.74
C SER A 96 -24.19 34.98 -26.64
N LYS A 97 -23.32 34.14 -26.09
CA LYS A 97 -23.56 32.74 -25.86
C LYS A 97 -23.48 32.47 -24.36
N LEU A 98 -24.58 32.05 -23.77
CA LEU A 98 -24.61 31.55 -22.40
C LEU A 98 -24.05 30.15 -22.36
N ARG A 99 -23.04 29.91 -21.51
CA ARG A 99 -22.47 28.59 -21.24
C ARG A 99 -22.62 28.28 -19.77
N ILE A 100 -23.22 27.13 -19.46
CA ILE A 100 -23.39 26.66 -18.06
C ILE A 100 -22.65 25.32 -17.95
N THR A 101 -21.76 25.26 -16.95
CA THR A 101 -20.99 24.05 -16.65
C THR A 101 -21.07 23.76 -15.16
N VAL A 102 -21.33 22.51 -14.83
CA VAL A 102 -21.31 22.00 -13.44
C VAL A 102 -20.87 20.52 -13.45
N VAL A 103 -20.14 20.10 -12.45
CA VAL A 103 -19.62 18.75 -12.35
C VAL A 103 -20.77 17.73 -12.27
N GLY A 104 -20.79 16.79 -13.20
CA GLY A 104 -21.81 15.74 -13.29
C GLY A 104 -22.98 16.07 -14.22
N PHE A 105 -22.97 17.19 -14.94
CA PHE A 105 -23.98 17.57 -15.90
C PHE A 105 -23.35 17.90 -17.26
N LYS A 106 -24.11 17.71 -18.32
CA LYS A 106 -23.71 18.10 -19.67
C LYS A 106 -23.54 19.62 -19.75
N SER A 107 -22.47 20.08 -20.39
CA SER A 107 -22.30 21.50 -20.68
C SER A 107 -23.49 21.99 -21.51
N PHE A 108 -24.16 23.04 -21.03
CA PHE A 108 -25.25 23.66 -21.73
C PHE A 108 -24.76 24.93 -22.42
N GLU A 109 -25.13 25.13 -23.67
CA GLU A 109 -24.83 26.33 -24.44
C GLU A 109 -26.08 26.81 -25.16
N GLN A 110 -26.36 28.12 -25.04
CA GLN A 110 -27.49 28.79 -25.67
C GLN A 110 -27.11 30.18 -26.14
N SER A 111 -27.51 30.54 -27.38
CA SER A 111 -27.37 31.93 -27.86
C SER A 111 -28.39 32.80 -27.18
N VAL A 112 -27.96 33.93 -26.63
CA VAL A 112 -28.82 34.92 -25.97
C VAL A 112 -28.53 36.31 -26.51
N SER A 113 -29.58 37.12 -26.67
CA SER A 113 -29.52 38.53 -27.12
C SER A 113 -30.62 39.32 -26.46
N PHE A 114 -30.44 40.63 -26.35
CA PHE A 114 -31.52 41.51 -25.93
C PHE A 114 -32.44 41.79 -27.14
N ASP A 115 -33.75 41.88 -26.90
CA ASP A 115 -34.75 42.10 -27.96
C ASP A 115 -35.00 43.64 -28.14
N LEU A 116 -33.95 44.36 -28.58
CA LEU A 116 -33.99 45.79 -28.83
C LEU A 116 -34.72 46.08 -30.14
N LYS A 117 -35.91 46.73 -30.07
CA LYS A 117 -36.64 47.21 -31.26
C LYS A 117 -36.15 48.59 -31.65
N PRO A 118 -35.81 48.82 -32.93
CA PRO A 118 -35.48 50.16 -33.43
C PRO A 118 -36.71 51.09 -33.30
N GLY A 119 -36.62 52.20 -32.53
CA GLY A 119 -37.68 53.21 -32.41
C GLY A 119 -38.54 53.18 -31.16
N GLY A 120 -38.24 52.30 -30.14
CA GLY A 120 -38.92 52.28 -28.85
C GLY A 120 -38.47 53.43 -27.96
N GLY A 121 -39.41 54.04 -27.22
CA GLY A 121 -39.10 55.12 -26.24
C GLY A 121 -38.22 54.61 -25.09
N GLY A 122 -37.53 55.53 -24.35
CA GLY A 122 -36.54 55.19 -23.36
C GLY A 122 -36.95 54.20 -22.26
N ALA A 123 -38.25 54.19 -21.89
CA ALA A 123 -38.76 53.20 -20.89
C ALA A 123 -38.84 51.75 -21.44
N ASP A 124 -39.24 51.59 -22.69
CA ASP A 124 -39.30 50.30 -23.37
C ASP A 124 -37.90 49.72 -23.64
N MET A 125 -36.91 50.59 -23.85
CA MET A 125 -35.53 50.21 -24.06
C MET A 125 -34.85 49.71 -22.75
N MET A 126 -35.18 50.30 -21.63
CA MET A 126 -34.70 49.89 -20.32
C MET A 126 -35.27 48.53 -19.89
N SER A 127 -36.54 48.28 -20.16
CA SER A 127 -37.17 46.98 -19.86
C SER A 127 -36.65 45.85 -20.75
N ALA A 128 -36.29 46.17 -22.01
CA ALA A 128 -35.68 45.19 -22.92
C ALA A 128 -34.22 44.77 -22.55
N LEU A 129 -33.54 45.57 -21.70
CA LEU A 129 -32.19 45.31 -21.20
C LEU A 129 -32.17 44.45 -19.92
N ASP A 130 -33.33 44.11 -19.33
CA ASP A 130 -33.48 43.23 -18.17
C ASP A 130 -34.19 41.93 -18.58
N LYS A 131 -33.44 40.96 -19.09
CA LYS A 131 -34.00 39.76 -19.72
C LYS A 131 -33.92 38.54 -18.81
N ASP A 132 -35.10 38.00 -18.48
CA ASP A 132 -35.27 36.71 -17.79
C ASP A 132 -35.08 35.56 -18.75
N LEU A 133 -34.15 34.67 -18.46
CA LEU A 133 -33.89 33.42 -19.21
C LEU A 133 -34.69 32.24 -18.64
N GLY A 134 -35.47 32.47 -17.55
CA GLY A 134 -36.31 31.45 -16.92
C GLY A 134 -35.53 30.33 -16.30
N ASN A 135 -36.14 29.16 -16.28
CA ASN A 135 -35.51 27.95 -15.76
C ASN A 135 -34.67 27.25 -16.85
N VAL A 136 -33.37 27.40 -16.80
CA VAL A 136 -32.43 26.72 -17.68
C VAL A 136 -32.25 25.30 -17.22
N LYS A 137 -32.73 24.34 -18.01
CA LYS A 137 -32.70 22.90 -17.69
C LYS A 137 -31.42 22.30 -18.20
N ILE A 138 -30.62 21.70 -17.30
CA ILE A 138 -29.41 20.96 -17.68
C ILE A 138 -29.55 19.50 -17.36
N GLU A 139 -29.05 18.66 -18.25
CA GLU A 139 -29.10 17.20 -18.12
C GLU A 139 -27.89 16.69 -17.38
N ILE A 140 -28.07 15.64 -16.56
CA ILE A 140 -26.97 14.89 -15.97
C ILE A 140 -26.14 14.30 -17.11
N GLU A 141 -24.84 14.47 -17.04
CA GLU A 141 -23.92 13.85 -17.99
C GLU A 141 -23.85 12.34 -17.70
N GLU A 142 -24.58 11.54 -18.47
CA GLU A 142 -24.49 10.07 -18.42
C GLU A 142 -23.20 9.56 -19.08
N LYS A 143 -22.38 10.42 -19.67
CA LYS A 143 -21.03 10.06 -20.08
C LYS A 143 -20.14 10.05 -18.84
N THR A 144 -19.93 8.87 -18.27
CA THR A 144 -18.73 8.54 -17.57
C THR A 144 -17.55 9.06 -18.39
N LEU A 145 -16.83 10.04 -17.85
CA LEU A 145 -15.48 10.35 -18.32
C LEU A 145 -14.74 9.03 -18.38
N ASP A 146 -14.56 8.51 -19.58
CA ASP A 146 -13.59 7.48 -19.85
C ASP A 146 -12.19 8.08 -19.61
N ASN A 147 -11.85 8.24 -18.33
CA ASN A 147 -10.51 7.95 -17.95
C ASN A 147 -10.26 6.55 -18.50
N VAL A 148 -9.16 6.35 -19.20
CA VAL A 148 -8.66 5.02 -19.57
C VAL A 148 -8.22 4.29 -18.27
N THR A 149 -9.13 4.23 -17.34
CA THR A 149 -9.26 3.27 -16.27
C THR A 149 -10.57 2.58 -16.60
N VAL A 150 -10.49 1.44 -17.25
CA VAL A 150 -11.63 0.54 -17.45
C VAL A 150 -12.08 0.08 -16.06
N THR A 151 -12.80 0.93 -15.36
CA THR A 151 -13.54 0.54 -14.18
C THR A 151 -14.94 0.21 -14.64
N SER A 152 -15.14 -1.02 -15.04
CA SER A 152 -16.47 -1.60 -15.01
C SER A 152 -17.02 -1.34 -13.61
N GLN A 153 -18.10 -0.55 -13.49
CA GLN A 153 -18.87 -0.40 -12.25
C GLN A 153 -19.62 -1.70 -11.95
N SER A 154 -18.89 -2.80 -11.78
CA SER A 154 -19.47 -3.98 -11.19
C SER A 154 -19.40 -3.83 -9.67
N ASN A 155 -20.54 -4.00 -8.99
CA ASN A 155 -20.63 -4.17 -7.53
C ASN A 155 -19.90 -5.45 -7.04
N THR A 156 -18.92 -5.93 -7.79
CA THR A 156 -18.12 -7.11 -7.53
C THR A 156 -16.95 -6.74 -6.62
N GLY A 157 -16.64 -7.56 -5.63
CA GLY A 157 -15.53 -7.32 -4.71
C GLY A 157 -14.14 -7.39 -5.36
N LEU A 158 -14.02 -7.88 -6.59
CA LEU A 158 -12.80 -7.92 -7.39
C LEU A 158 -13.01 -7.10 -8.67
N LYS A 159 -12.14 -6.12 -8.92
CA LYS A 159 -12.12 -5.29 -10.14
C LYS A 159 -10.78 -5.47 -10.82
N LEU A 160 -10.80 -5.48 -12.15
CA LEU A 160 -9.60 -5.58 -12.98
C LEU A 160 -9.35 -4.25 -13.67
N GLY A 161 -8.12 -3.79 -13.59
CA GLY A 161 -7.57 -2.68 -14.36
C GLY A 161 -6.53 -3.20 -15.37
N ILE A 162 -6.02 -2.33 -16.20
CA ILE A 162 -5.01 -2.69 -17.22
C ILE A 162 -3.69 -3.20 -16.57
N ASP A 163 -3.38 -2.72 -15.36
CA ASP A 163 -2.13 -2.98 -14.64
C ASP A 163 -2.34 -3.59 -13.24
N ARG A 164 -3.60 -3.75 -12.78
CA ARG A 164 -3.88 -4.18 -11.40
C ARG A 164 -5.19 -4.93 -11.22
N LYS A 165 -5.23 -5.76 -10.18
CA LYS A 165 -6.44 -6.40 -9.64
C LYS A 165 -6.81 -5.70 -8.33
N VAL A 166 -8.06 -5.24 -8.16
CA VAL A 166 -8.52 -4.53 -6.96
C VAL A 166 -9.47 -5.42 -6.18
N PHE A 167 -9.10 -5.75 -4.94
CA PHE A 167 -9.90 -6.52 -4.00
C PHE A 167 -10.49 -5.59 -2.93
N ASN A 168 -11.82 -5.55 -2.82
CA ASN A 168 -12.52 -4.72 -1.84
C ASN A 168 -12.65 -5.44 -0.50
N VAL A 169 -12.06 -4.86 0.56
CA VAL A 169 -11.97 -5.45 1.90
C VAL A 169 -13.26 -5.33 2.69
N ASP A 170 -14.10 -4.31 2.46
CA ASP A 170 -15.35 -4.11 3.21
C ASP A 170 -16.33 -5.28 3.09
N LYS A 171 -16.17 -6.09 2.05
CA LYS A 171 -17.00 -7.29 1.81
C LYS A 171 -16.43 -8.56 2.43
N ASN A 172 -15.24 -8.49 3.01
CA ASN A 172 -14.59 -9.64 3.64
C ASN A 172 -14.96 -9.71 5.13
N LEU A 173 -15.62 -10.78 5.54
CA LEU A 173 -16.08 -10.96 6.92
C LEU A 173 -14.99 -11.56 7.82
N VAL A 174 -14.17 -12.46 7.28
CA VAL A 174 -13.18 -13.23 8.05
C VAL A 174 -12.05 -12.36 8.59
N SER A 175 -11.71 -11.27 7.90
CA SER A 175 -10.65 -10.35 8.33
C SER A 175 -11.10 -9.27 9.30
N ALA A 176 -12.39 -9.15 9.61
CA ALA A 176 -12.92 -8.10 10.49
C ALA A 176 -12.28 -8.16 11.88
N GLY A 177 -11.85 -7.00 12.40
CA GLY A 177 -11.13 -6.88 13.68
C GLY A 177 -9.73 -7.48 13.69
N GLY A 178 -9.22 -7.96 12.55
CA GLY A 178 -7.87 -8.47 12.36
C GLY A 178 -6.90 -7.40 11.88
N THR A 179 -5.86 -7.86 11.21
CA THR A 179 -4.80 -7.03 10.62
C THR A 179 -4.77 -7.14 9.10
N GLY A 180 -3.91 -6.38 8.45
CA GLY A 180 -3.65 -6.53 7.02
C GLY A 180 -3.23 -7.95 6.62
N VAL A 181 -2.55 -8.68 7.51
CA VAL A 181 -2.25 -10.11 7.29
C VAL A 181 -3.52 -10.94 7.16
N ASP A 182 -4.52 -10.70 8.03
CA ASP A 182 -5.80 -11.43 7.97
C ASP A 182 -6.59 -11.06 6.70
N VAL A 183 -6.42 -9.83 6.22
CA VAL A 183 -6.98 -9.42 4.90
C VAL A 183 -6.30 -10.20 3.78
N MET A 184 -4.95 -10.29 3.77
CA MET A 184 -4.20 -10.96 2.71
C MET A 184 -4.51 -12.44 2.59
N LYS A 185 -4.87 -13.12 3.69
CA LYS A 185 -5.35 -14.52 3.66
C LYS A 185 -6.54 -14.72 2.72
N ASN A 186 -7.36 -13.68 2.53
CA ASN A 186 -8.57 -13.71 1.70
C ASN A 186 -8.40 -13.08 0.31
N VAL A 187 -7.26 -12.43 0.06
CA VAL A 187 -6.96 -11.81 -1.23
C VAL A 187 -6.57 -12.90 -2.24
N PRO A 188 -7.20 -12.96 -3.43
CA PRO A 188 -6.80 -13.86 -4.51
C PRO A 188 -5.36 -13.60 -4.95
N SER A 189 -4.67 -14.58 -5.49
CA SER A 189 -3.29 -14.49 -6.01
C SER A 189 -2.21 -14.28 -4.92
N VAL A 190 -2.59 -14.27 -3.65
CA VAL A 190 -1.69 -14.02 -2.51
C VAL A 190 -1.75 -15.20 -1.56
N SER A 191 -0.59 -15.76 -1.17
CA SER A 191 -0.46 -16.76 -0.10
C SER A 191 0.17 -16.13 1.14
N VAL A 192 -0.23 -16.60 2.32
CA VAL A 192 0.26 -16.09 3.60
C VAL A 192 0.73 -17.26 4.46
N ASP A 193 2.00 -17.28 4.81
CA ASP A 193 2.57 -18.33 5.66
C ASP A 193 2.13 -18.21 7.14
N ILE A 194 2.61 -19.12 7.97
CA ILE A 194 2.27 -19.13 9.41
C ILE A 194 2.82 -17.91 10.16
N ASP A 195 3.88 -17.28 9.66
CA ASP A 195 4.52 -16.12 10.26
C ASP A 195 3.87 -14.80 9.82
N GLY A 196 2.95 -14.86 8.85
CA GLY A 196 2.28 -13.70 8.27
C GLY A 196 3.05 -13.09 7.10
N ASN A 197 4.08 -13.75 6.59
CA ASN A 197 4.76 -13.33 5.38
C ASN A 197 3.87 -13.59 4.18
N VAL A 198 3.85 -12.63 3.29
CA VAL A 198 3.01 -12.65 2.10
C VAL A 198 3.85 -13.00 0.89
N THR A 199 3.39 -13.96 0.11
CA THR A 199 3.98 -14.28 -1.19
C THR A 199 2.97 -14.15 -2.30
N MET A 200 3.44 -13.77 -3.46
CA MET A 200 2.70 -13.70 -4.70
C MET A 200 3.51 -14.40 -5.80
N ARG A 201 2.93 -15.47 -6.37
CA ARG A 201 3.67 -16.30 -7.36
C ARG A 201 5.04 -16.78 -6.83
N ASN A 202 5.04 -17.28 -5.62
CA ASN A 202 6.21 -17.80 -4.88
C ASN A 202 7.35 -16.79 -4.59
N ASN A 203 7.07 -15.48 -4.67
CA ASN A 203 8.01 -14.43 -4.33
C ASN A 203 7.37 -13.38 -3.41
N SER A 204 8.17 -12.66 -2.62
CA SER A 204 7.69 -11.61 -1.73
C SER A 204 7.38 -10.33 -2.49
N PRO A 205 6.11 -9.81 -2.46
CA PRO A 205 5.74 -8.55 -3.07
C PRO A 205 6.16 -7.36 -2.21
N GLN A 206 6.27 -6.20 -2.83
CA GLN A 206 6.44 -4.95 -2.10
C GLN A 206 5.09 -4.44 -1.59
N VAL A 207 5.05 -3.97 -0.33
CA VAL A 207 3.82 -3.41 0.26
C VAL A 207 3.82 -1.90 0.16
N PHE A 208 2.74 -1.35 -0.39
CA PHE A 208 2.48 0.09 -0.48
C PHE A 208 1.23 0.43 0.33
N VAL A 209 1.15 1.67 0.79
CA VAL A 209 -0.06 2.25 1.36
C VAL A 209 -0.39 3.52 0.60
N ASP A 210 -1.62 3.63 0.10
CA ASP A 210 -2.09 4.76 -0.72
C ASP A 210 -1.14 5.10 -1.89
N GLY A 211 -0.58 4.07 -2.56
CA GLY A 211 0.34 4.21 -3.68
C GLY A 211 1.79 4.56 -3.31
N ARG A 212 2.15 4.51 -2.04
CA ARG A 212 3.48 4.86 -1.51
C ARG A 212 4.12 3.65 -0.81
N PRO A 213 5.43 3.42 -0.95
CA PRO A 213 6.13 2.45 -0.14
C PRO A 213 5.96 2.75 1.35
N THR A 214 5.69 1.73 2.14
CA THR A 214 5.47 1.86 3.58
C THR A 214 6.58 1.19 4.38
N THR A 215 6.87 1.72 5.57
CA THR A 215 7.71 1.08 6.58
C THR A 215 6.90 0.23 7.56
N MET A 216 5.57 0.28 7.46
CA MET A 216 4.66 -0.55 8.27
C MET A 216 4.59 -1.95 7.69
N THR A 217 4.59 -2.94 8.58
CA THR A 217 4.30 -4.32 8.21
C THR A 217 2.79 -4.57 8.17
N LEU A 218 2.35 -5.59 7.47
CA LEU A 218 0.92 -5.89 7.30
C LEU A 218 0.19 -6.17 8.63
N ASP A 219 0.89 -6.73 9.61
CA ASP A 219 0.37 -7.00 10.94
C ASP A 219 0.18 -5.71 11.77
N GLN A 220 0.80 -4.63 11.37
CA GLN A 220 0.67 -3.32 11.99
C GLN A 220 -0.53 -2.52 11.45
N ILE A 221 -1.10 -2.91 10.31
CA ILE A 221 -2.23 -2.22 9.67
C ILE A 221 -3.52 -2.92 10.09
N PRO A 222 -4.43 -2.26 10.83
CA PRO A 222 -5.72 -2.85 11.17
C PRO A 222 -6.56 -3.12 9.91
N ALA A 223 -7.21 -4.29 9.82
CA ALA A 223 -8.04 -4.65 8.67
C ALA A 223 -9.19 -3.66 8.42
N ASP A 224 -9.75 -3.11 9.49
CA ASP A 224 -10.93 -2.26 9.45
C ASP A 224 -10.69 -0.88 8.83
N VAL A 225 -9.43 -0.44 8.77
CA VAL A 225 -9.05 0.84 8.12
C VAL A 225 -8.71 0.68 6.64
N ILE A 226 -8.69 -0.55 6.13
CA ILE A 226 -8.40 -0.85 4.73
C ILE A 226 -9.70 -0.77 3.92
N GLU A 227 -9.70 -0.01 2.83
CA GLU A 227 -10.80 0.05 1.85
C GLU A 227 -10.67 -1.07 0.83
N SER A 228 -9.49 -1.18 0.24
CA SER A 228 -9.21 -2.17 -0.80
C SER A 228 -7.72 -2.52 -0.86
N VAL A 229 -7.43 -3.65 -1.49
CA VAL A 229 -6.09 -4.11 -1.81
C VAL A 229 -5.94 -4.18 -3.32
N GLU A 230 -4.95 -3.50 -3.86
CA GLU A 230 -4.58 -3.56 -5.26
C GLU A 230 -3.39 -4.51 -5.43
N ILE A 231 -3.54 -5.49 -6.30
CA ILE A 231 -2.50 -6.46 -6.65
C ILE A 231 -1.95 -6.06 -8.01
N ILE A 232 -0.70 -5.67 -8.07
CA ILE A 232 -0.01 -5.19 -9.27
C ILE A 232 1.12 -6.18 -9.57
N THR A 233 0.83 -7.20 -10.38
CA THR A 233 1.79 -8.27 -10.69
C THR A 233 2.96 -7.79 -11.54
N ASN A 234 2.69 -6.85 -12.46
CA ASN A 234 3.67 -6.23 -13.34
C ASN A 234 3.58 -4.70 -13.23
N PRO A 235 4.28 -4.06 -12.27
CA PRO A 235 4.21 -2.62 -12.10
C PRO A 235 4.79 -1.85 -13.28
N SER A 236 4.07 -0.82 -13.75
CA SER A 236 4.51 0.07 -14.83
C SER A 236 5.72 0.95 -14.44
N ALA A 237 6.27 1.72 -15.40
CA ALA A 237 7.40 2.64 -15.18
C ALA A 237 7.14 3.70 -14.09
N LYS A 238 5.88 4.02 -13.78
CA LYS A 238 5.48 4.93 -12.70
C LYS A 238 5.93 4.45 -11.31
N TYR A 239 5.96 3.13 -11.11
CA TYR A 239 6.36 2.53 -9.85
C TYR A 239 7.86 2.35 -9.74
N ASP A 240 8.36 2.27 -8.50
CA ASP A 240 9.77 2.01 -8.22
C ASP A 240 10.25 0.73 -8.94
N ALA A 241 11.38 0.81 -9.62
CA ALA A 241 11.96 -0.35 -10.29
C ALA A 241 12.48 -1.39 -9.31
N SER A 242 12.89 -0.98 -8.10
CA SER A 242 13.27 -1.86 -6.99
C SER A 242 12.06 -2.44 -6.24
N GLY A 243 10.86 -2.37 -6.82
CA GLY A 243 9.59 -2.76 -6.24
C GLY A 243 9.31 -4.25 -6.11
N GLY A 244 10.33 -5.08 -5.88
CA GLY A 244 10.19 -6.52 -5.69
C GLY A 244 9.93 -7.29 -6.99
N THR A 245 10.53 -8.44 -7.10
CA THR A 245 10.39 -9.34 -8.27
C THR A 245 9.00 -9.95 -8.38
N ALA A 246 8.22 -9.95 -7.28
CA ALA A 246 6.85 -10.47 -7.24
C ALA A 246 5.78 -9.46 -7.68
N GLY A 247 6.10 -8.17 -7.68
CA GLY A 247 5.15 -7.08 -7.90
C GLY A 247 4.82 -6.30 -6.62
N ILE A 248 3.70 -5.59 -6.63
CA ILE A 248 3.29 -4.68 -5.55
C ILE A 248 1.92 -5.08 -5.00
N ILE A 249 1.80 -5.06 -3.68
CA ILE A 249 0.51 -5.05 -2.97
C ILE A 249 0.29 -3.64 -2.45
N ASN A 250 -0.67 -2.91 -3.02
CA ASN A 250 -0.99 -1.56 -2.59
C ASN A 250 -2.26 -1.56 -1.74
N ILE A 251 -2.13 -1.16 -0.49
CA ILE A 251 -3.24 -1.05 0.47
C ILE A 251 -3.84 0.33 0.36
N ILE A 252 -5.09 0.42 -0.04
CA ILE A 252 -5.84 1.68 -0.07
C ILE A 252 -6.57 1.83 1.26
N MET A 253 -6.25 2.93 1.94
CA MET A 253 -6.88 3.27 3.22
C MET A 253 -8.23 3.95 2.99
N LYS A 254 -9.19 3.70 3.87
CA LYS A 254 -10.51 4.34 3.81
C LYS A 254 -10.40 5.85 3.87
N LYS A 255 -10.98 6.52 2.87
CA LYS A 255 -11.12 7.97 2.78
C LYS A 255 -12.61 8.30 2.65
N ASN A 256 -13.17 8.85 3.70
CA ASN A 256 -14.57 9.25 3.67
C ASN A 256 -14.68 10.69 3.13
N ARG A 257 -15.43 10.89 2.05
CA ARG A 257 -15.54 12.19 1.35
C ARG A 257 -16.94 12.80 1.42
N LYS A 258 -17.81 12.27 2.27
CA LYS A 258 -19.18 12.83 2.41
C LYS A 258 -19.15 14.12 3.21
N VAL A 259 -19.88 15.14 2.75
CA VAL A 259 -20.07 16.41 3.47
C VAL A 259 -20.80 16.13 4.79
N GLY A 260 -20.40 16.80 5.87
CA GLY A 260 -20.89 16.55 7.22
C GLY A 260 -19.89 15.79 8.07
N TYR A 261 -20.38 15.07 9.07
CA TYR A 261 -19.54 14.22 9.90
C TYR A 261 -19.94 12.76 9.79
N ASN A 262 -18.96 11.88 9.88
CA ASN A 262 -19.18 10.44 9.92
C ASN A 262 -17.98 9.75 10.57
N GLY A 263 -18.22 8.58 11.13
CA GLY A 263 -17.18 7.83 11.78
C GLY A 263 -17.62 6.43 12.18
N SER A 264 -16.73 5.71 12.84
CA SER A 264 -17.01 4.41 13.41
C SER A 264 -16.27 4.19 14.73
N VAL A 265 -16.86 3.36 15.60
CA VAL A 265 -16.22 2.83 16.80
C VAL A 265 -16.20 1.32 16.70
N ARG A 266 -15.07 0.73 17.08
CA ARG A 266 -14.83 -0.72 16.98
C ARG A 266 -14.24 -1.24 18.28
N ALA A 267 -14.65 -2.47 18.64
CA ALA A 267 -14.09 -3.22 19.75
C ALA A 267 -13.98 -4.69 19.36
N ASN A 268 -12.96 -5.37 19.84
CA ASN A 268 -12.81 -6.81 19.62
C ASN A 268 -12.20 -7.50 20.83
N ILE A 269 -12.53 -8.79 20.95
CA ILE A 269 -11.95 -9.71 21.92
C ILE A 269 -11.78 -11.07 21.26
N ASP A 270 -10.78 -11.84 21.65
CA ASP A 270 -10.58 -13.18 21.12
C ASP A 270 -10.37 -14.25 22.21
N SER A 271 -10.33 -15.51 21.77
CA SER A 271 -10.22 -16.69 22.65
C SER A 271 -8.92 -16.75 23.47
N ARG A 272 -7.94 -15.87 23.21
CA ARG A 272 -6.71 -15.75 24.00
C ARG A 272 -6.76 -14.60 24.99
N GLY A 273 -7.92 -13.96 25.16
CA GLY A 273 -8.10 -12.81 26.04
C GLY A 273 -7.47 -11.52 25.49
N ARG A 274 -7.19 -11.45 24.17
CA ARG A 274 -6.67 -10.22 23.56
C ARG A 274 -7.84 -9.28 23.31
N ILE A 275 -7.68 -8.04 23.75
CA ILE A 275 -8.64 -6.97 23.51
C ILE A 275 -8.06 -5.95 22.55
N GLY A 276 -8.92 -5.35 21.76
CA GLY A 276 -8.58 -4.27 20.87
C GLY A 276 -9.75 -3.31 20.69
N GLY A 277 -9.43 -2.09 20.34
CA GLY A 277 -10.43 -1.08 20.09
C GLY A 277 -9.90 0.06 19.24
N GLY A 278 -10.80 0.81 18.64
CA GLY A 278 -10.43 1.94 17.85
C GLY A 278 -11.63 2.67 17.26
N GLY A 279 -11.35 3.76 16.58
CA GLY A 279 -12.37 4.53 15.92
C GLY A 279 -11.79 5.45 14.86
N ASP A 280 -12.69 5.96 14.05
CA ASP A 280 -12.39 6.97 13.05
C ASP A 280 -13.49 8.04 13.04
N ILE A 281 -13.08 9.24 12.73
CA ILE A 281 -13.97 10.37 12.48
C ILE A 281 -13.49 11.13 11.26
N ASN A 282 -14.44 11.57 10.44
CA ASN A 282 -14.20 12.41 9.30
C ASN A 282 -15.18 13.59 9.36
N LEU A 283 -14.67 14.80 9.19
CA LEU A 283 -15.41 16.05 9.21
C LEU A 283 -15.12 16.77 7.90
N ARG A 284 -16.11 16.91 7.04
CA ARG A 284 -15.95 17.62 5.78
C ARG A 284 -16.95 18.75 5.67
N GLN A 285 -16.44 19.96 5.49
CA GLN A 285 -17.24 21.14 5.20
C GLN A 285 -16.49 22.07 4.26
N GLU A 286 -17.20 22.57 3.22
CA GLU A 286 -16.68 23.54 2.26
C GLU A 286 -15.27 23.19 1.76
N LYS A 287 -14.27 24.01 2.12
CA LYS A 287 -12.88 23.90 1.67
C LYS A 287 -12.01 22.98 2.53
N VAL A 288 -12.54 22.41 3.61
CA VAL A 288 -11.74 21.59 4.52
C VAL A 288 -12.35 20.21 4.71
N ASN A 289 -11.50 19.18 4.64
CA ASN A 289 -11.80 17.83 5.05
C ASN A 289 -10.79 17.42 6.13
N PHE A 290 -11.22 17.19 7.35
CA PHE A 290 -10.40 16.69 8.44
C PHE A 290 -10.72 15.22 8.70
N PHE A 291 -9.72 14.40 8.99
CA PHE A 291 -9.90 13.01 9.38
C PHE A 291 -8.96 12.63 10.52
N LEU A 292 -9.46 11.73 11.39
CA LEU A 292 -8.71 11.10 12.46
C LEU A 292 -9.05 9.61 12.49
N ASN A 293 -8.05 8.77 12.64
CA ASN A 293 -8.18 7.35 12.90
C ASN A 293 -7.25 6.96 14.04
N ALA A 294 -7.74 6.22 15.03
CA ALA A 294 -6.94 5.72 16.14
C ALA A 294 -7.32 4.28 16.45
N ASN A 295 -6.33 3.46 16.79
CA ASN A 295 -6.50 2.04 17.08
C ASN A 295 -5.48 1.59 18.13
N ILE A 296 -5.91 0.75 19.08
CA ILE A 296 -5.05 0.07 20.02
C ILE A 296 -5.40 -1.40 20.07
N ASN A 297 -4.40 -2.28 20.04
CA ASN A 297 -4.60 -3.72 20.04
C ASN A 297 -3.57 -4.43 20.92
N GLN A 298 -4.02 -5.40 21.67
CA GLN A 298 -3.18 -6.37 22.34
C GLN A 298 -2.85 -7.53 21.40
N ARG A 299 -1.65 -8.07 21.53
CA ARG A 299 -1.20 -9.27 20.84
C ARG A 299 -0.71 -10.31 21.84
N LYS A 300 -1.15 -11.55 21.65
CA LYS A 300 -0.62 -12.73 22.33
C LYS A 300 -0.56 -13.84 21.30
N SER A 301 0.63 -14.21 20.89
CA SER A 301 0.87 -15.27 19.90
C SER A 301 1.55 -16.44 20.60
N ILE A 302 1.10 -17.65 20.31
CA ILE A 302 1.69 -18.88 20.84
C ILE A 302 2.14 -19.69 19.64
N SER A 303 3.38 -20.14 19.66
CA SER A 303 3.93 -21.01 18.64
C SER A 303 4.72 -22.17 19.26
N SER A 304 4.77 -23.29 18.57
CA SER A 304 5.58 -24.45 18.89
C SER A 304 6.24 -24.98 17.61
N GLY A 305 7.34 -25.66 17.76
CA GLY A 305 8.05 -26.24 16.64
C GLY A 305 8.99 -27.35 17.10
N ASN A 306 9.39 -28.17 16.13
CA ASN A 306 10.42 -29.20 16.30
C ASN A 306 11.38 -29.07 15.12
N THR A 307 12.69 -29.23 15.40
CA THR A 307 13.75 -29.24 14.41
C THR A 307 14.53 -30.55 14.59
N ASP A 308 14.69 -31.30 13.52
CA ASP A 308 15.57 -32.44 13.44
C ASP A 308 16.63 -32.15 12.37
N ARG A 309 17.92 -32.17 12.77
CA ARG A 309 19.04 -31.82 11.89
C ARG A 309 20.17 -32.83 12.04
N LEU A 310 20.46 -33.52 10.96
CA LEU A 310 21.68 -34.32 10.83
C LEU A 310 22.76 -33.49 10.14
N THR A 311 23.83 -33.18 10.83
CA THR A 311 25.01 -32.48 10.31
C THR A 311 26.09 -33.50 9.97
N TYR A 312 26.53 -33.48 8.72
CA TYR A 312 27.60 -34.36 8.26
C TYR A 312 28.95 -33.86 8.77
N GLY A 313 29.77 -34.76 9.27
CA GLY A 313 31.09 -34.46 9.83
C GLY A 313 31.79 -35.74 10.19
N ASN A 314 32.95 -35.64 10.84
CA ASN A 314 33.65 -36.78 11.40
C ASN A 314 34.02 -36.52 12.86
N PRO A 315 33.15 -36.96 13.80
CA PRO A 315 31.89 -37.68 13.63
C PRO A 315 30.74 -36.77 13.17
N SER A 316 29.69 -37.33 12.59
CA SER A 316 28.43 -36.63 12.31
C SER A 316 27.69 -36.34 13.60
N SER A 317 26.78 -35.33 13.59
CA SER A 317 25.95 -35.00 14.76
C SER A 317 24.48 -34.86 14.37
N GLN A 318 23.61 -35.33 15.25
CA GLN A 318 22.16 -35.11 15.15
C GLN A 318 21.71 -34.16 16.23
N LEU A 319 20.94 -33.15 15.87
CA LEU A 319 20.28 -32.19 16.79
C LEU A 319 18.77 -32.37 16.70
N ILE A 320 18.15 -32.69 17.83
CA ILE A 320 16.71 -32.66 18.01
C ILE A 320 16.39 -31.50 18.93
N GLN A 321 15.55 -30.56 18.46
CA GLN A 321 15.23 -29.35 19.19
C GLN A 321 13.71 -29.13 19.24
N ASP A 322 13.16 -29.02 20.45
CA ASP A 322 11.78 -28.69 20.69
C ASP A 322 11.64 -27.23 21.15
N ASP A 323 10.85 -26.47 20.42
CA ASP A 323 10.68 -25.05 20.63
C ASP A 323 9.27 -24.67 21.06
N SER A 324 9.18 -23.76 22.01
CA SER A 324 7.94 -23.11 22.44
C SER A 324 8.15 -21.59 22.54
N SER A 325 7.21 -20.81 22.04
CA SER A 325 7.27 -19.36 22.11
C SER A 325 5.93 -18.74 22.48
N VAL A 326 5.97 -17.82 23.43
CA VAL A 326 4.83 -16.98 23.79
C VAL A 326 5.23 -15.51 23.62
N MET A 327 4.64 -14.83 22.65
CA MET A 327 4.86 -13.41 22.42
C MET A 327 3.67 -12.60 22.90
N LYS A 328 3.89 -11.66 23.82
CA LYS A 328 2.90 -10.70 24.30
C LYS A 328 3.29 -9.29 23.86
N GLY A 329 2.32 -8.44 23.58
CA GLY A 329 2.58 -7.06 23.20
C GLY A 329 1.34 -6.20 23.14
N THR A 330 1.56 -4.90 23.01
CA THR A 330 0.50 -3.92 22.78
C THR A 330 1.01 -2.92 21.78
N PHE A 331 0.19 -2.57 20.80
CA PHE A 331 0.54 -1.57 19.81
C PHE A 331 -0.64 -0.65 19.50
N GLY A 332 -0.31 0.60 19.23
CA GLY A 332 -1.25 1.63 18.84
C GLY A 332 -0.89 2.25 17.51
N PHE A 333 -1.90 2.57 16.75
CA PHE A 333 -1.83 3.29 15.49
C PHE A 333 -2.71 4.53 15.55
N GLY A 334 -2.19 5.66 15.13
CA GLY A 334 -2.93 6.91 14.94
C GLY A 334 -2.60 7.55 13.61
N ARG A 335 -3.60 8.05 12.92
CA ARG A 335 -3.45 8.82 11.68
C ARG A 335 -4.41 10.00 11.72
N ALA A 336 -3.90 11.20 11.52
CA ALA A 336 -4.70 12.41 11.40
C ALA A 336 -4.25 13.21 10.19
N GLY A 337 -5.16 13.94 9.58
CA GLY A 337 -4.80 14.78 8.46
C GLY A 337 -5.95 15.67 8.03
N PHE A 338 -5.62 16.57 7.13
CA PHE A 338 -6.61 17.45 6.50
C PHE A 338 -6.30 17.61 5.01
N ASP A 339 -7.36 17.80 4.23
CA ASP A 339 -7.30 18.28 2.86
C ASP A 339 -7.85 19.69 2.84
N TYR A 340 -7.11 20.64 2.28
CA TYR A 340 -7.52 22.02 2.08
C TYR A 340 -7.71 22.28 0.59
N PHE A 341 -8.96 22.50 0.20
CA PHE A 341 -9.35 22.84 -1.16
C PHE A 341 -9.24 24.36 -1.33
N ILE A 342 -8.07 24.84 -1.78
CA ILE A 342 -7.82 26.28 -1.99
C ILE A 342 -8.88 26.82 -2.94
N ASP A 343 -9.07 26.11 -4.04
CA ASP A 343 -10.11 26.29 -5.03
C ASP A 343 -10.47 24.95 -5.68
N ASN A 344 -11.28 24.96 -6.75
CA ASN A 344 -11.72 23.76 -7.45
C ASN A 344 -10.58 23.00 -8.19
N ARG A 345 -9.40 23.60 -8.30
CA ARG A 345 -8.24 23.07 -9.03
C ARG A 345 -7.06 22.77 -8.12
N ASN A 346 -6.95 23.42 -6.99
CA ASN A 346 -5.80 23.35 -6.11
C ASN A 346 -6.17 22.72 -4.77
N THR A 347 -5.48 21.64 -4.42
CA THR A 347 -5.67 20.93 -3.14
C THR A 347 -4.33 20.72 -2.47
N ILE A 348 -4.25 21.06 -1.19
CA ILE A 348 -3.14 20.69 -0.31
C ILE A 348 -3.65 19.64 0.67
N SER A 349 -2.90 18.57 0.82
CA SER A 349 -3.18 17.49 1.77
C SER A 349 -2.02 17.35 2.75
N VAL A 350 -2.31 17.33 4.05
CA VAL A 350 -1.31 17.05 5.08
C VAL A 350 -1.79 15.87 5.93
N THR A 351 -0.94 14.87 6.08
CA THR A 351 -1.26 13.68 6.87
C THR A 351 -0.10 13.35 7.81
N GLY A 352 -0.40 13.26 9.09
CA GLY A 352 0.48 12.72 10.12
C GLY A 352 0.08 11.30 10.51
N SER A 353 1.04 10.43 10.80
CA SER A 353 0.82 9.10 11.33
C SER A 353 1.77 8.80 12.48
N LEU A 354 1.27 8.08 13.47
CA LEU A 354 2.02 7.56 14.60
C LEU A 354 1.70 6.07 14.74
N PHE A 355 2.74 5.27 14.88
CA PHE A 355 2.61 3.87 15.21
C PHE A 355 3.65 3.53 16.26
N GLY A 356 3.24 2.82 17.31
CA GLY A 356 4.18 2.43 18.35
C GLY A 356 3.64 1.34 19.24
N GLY A 357 4.54 0.70 19.97
CA GLY A 357 4.16 -0.37 20.88
C GLY A 357 5.33 -1.12 21.44
N SER A 358 5.01 -2.26 22.05
CA SER A 358 5.98 -3.20 22.59
C SER A 358 5.63 -4.62 22.16
N MET A 359 6.66 -5.46 22.00
CA MET A 359 6.55 -6.90 21.79
C MET A 359 7.57 -7.63 22.64
N ASN A 360 7.11 -8.53 23.48
CA ASN A 360 7.91 -9.23 24.46
C ASN A 360 7.77 -10.75 24.26
N PRO A 361 8.54 -11.35 23.34
CA PRO A 361 8.60 -12.79 23.18
C PRO A 361 9.38 -13.43 24.34
N ARG A 362 8.89 -14.59 24.78
CA ARG A 362 9.62 -15.54 25.61
C ARG A 362 9.66 -16.85 24.84
N ASN A 363 10.87 -17.31 24.56
CA ASN A 363 11.14 -18.55 23.86
C ASN A 363 11.80 -19.54 24.79
N THR A 364 11.45 -20.80 24.67
CA THR A 364 12.06 -21.93 25.39
C THR A 364 12.40 -22.99 24.36
N SER A 365 13.62 -23.48 24.37
CA SER A 365 14.11 -24.59 23.53
C SER A 365 14.71 -25.67 24.40
N ALA A 366 14.27 -26.89 24.20
CA ALA A 366 14.96 -28.09 24.66
C ALA A 366 15.74 -28.66 23.50
N MET A 367 17.01 -28.94 23.70
CA MET A 367 17.96 -29.41 22.67
C MET A 367 18.65 -30.70 23.13
N GLU A 368 18.57 -31.70 22.30
CA GLU A 368 19.37 -32.94 22.40
C GLU A 368 20.32 -32.99 21.22
N THR A 369 21.59 -33.12 21.50
CA THR A 369 22.64 -33.24 20.46
C THR A 369 23.40 -34.53 20.65
N ASP A 370 23.32 -35.42 19.66
CA ASP A 370 24.01 -36.69 19.63
C ASP A 370 25.19 -36.59 18.67
N LEU A 371 26.39 -36.79 19.18
CA LEU A 371 27.60 -36.94 18.40
C LEU A 371 27.67 -38.42 18.01
N LEU A 372 27.56 -38.72 16.72
CA LEU A 372 27.47 -40.07 16.17
C LEU A 372 28.89 -40.70 16.07
N SER A 373 29.61 -40.69 17.20
CA SER A 373 30.92 -41.34 17.38
C SER A 373 30.72 -42.74 17.91
N ASN A 374 31.81 -43.49 18.03
CA ASN A 374 31.80 -44.80 18.66
C ASN A 374 32.74 -44.77 19.91
N PRO A 375 32.19 -44.72 21.14
CA PRO A 375 30.76 -44.68 21.51
C PRO A 375 30.09 -43.34 21.21
N MET A 376 28.76 -43.34 21.06
CA MET A 376 27.94 -42.14 20.87
C MET A 376 28.00 -41.28 22.13
N VAL A 377 28.11 -39.98 21.92
CA VAL A 377 28.10 -38.98 23.00
C VAL A 377 26.89 -38.08 22.85
N SER A 378 25.99 -38.07 23.85
CA SER A 378 24.78 -37.28 23.89
C SER A 378 24.90 -36.11 24.85
N SER A 379 24.37 -34.98 24.49
CA SER A 379 24.30 -33.78 25.33
C SER A 379 22.92 -33.17 25.33
N LEU A 380 22.50 -32.65 26.47
CA LEU A 380 21.22 -31.95 26.64
C LEU A 380 21.43 -30.51 27.02
N ALA A 381 20.58 -29.63 26.49
CA ALA A 381 20.56 -28.22 26.89
C ALA A 381 19.15 -27.67 26.86
N GLU A 382 18.85 -26.78 27.81
CA GLU A 382 17.68 -25.94 27.78
C GLU A 382 18.09 -24.49 27.58
N ARG A 383 17.40 -23.80 26.67
CA ARG A 383 17.63 -22.39 26.39
C ARG A 383 16.35 -21.59 26.58
N ILE A 384 16.43 -20.54 27.39
CA ILE A 384 15.36 -19.58 27.62
C ILE A 384 15.82 -18.22 27.10
N SER A 385 15.05 -17.65 26.17
CA SER A 385 15.27 -16.30 25.65
C SER A 385 14.08 -15.42 25.99
N THR A 386 14.33 -14.26 26.61
CA THR A 386 13.31 -13.28 26.94
C THR A 386 13.68 -11.95 26.32
N SER A 387 12.85 -11.43 25.43
CA SER A 387 13.09 -10.16 24.76
C SER A 387 12.09 -9.11 25.18
N ARG A 388 12.54 -7.85 25.21
CA ARG A 388 11.72 -6.65 25.38
C ARG A 388 11.99 -5.71 24.22
N ASN A 389 11.04 -5.58 23.32
CA ASN A 389 11.17 -4.75 22.12
C ASN A 389 10.18 -3.60 22.22
N LYS A 390 10.64 -2.37 22.05
CA LYS A 390 9.82 -1.15 21.95
C LYS A 390 10.12 -0.49 20.62
N PHE A 391 9.08 0.00 19.95
CA PHE A 391 9.23 0.68 18.67
C PHE A 391 8.27 1.86 18.54
N ARG A 392 8.69 2.86 17.77
CA ARG A 392 7.89 4.03 17.43
C ARG A 392 8.21 4.47 16.01
N ASN A 393 7.17 4.61 15.20
CA ASN A 393 7.24 5.14 13.85
C ASN A 393 6.42 6.43 13.77
N LYS A 394 6.96 7.43 13.09
CA LYS A 394 6.31 8.71 12.80
C LYS A 394 6.35 8.93 11.29
N GLY A 395 5.24 9.35 10.73
CA GLY A 395 5.13 9.69 9.31
C GLY A 395 4.51 11.07 9.13
N LEU A 396 5.02 11.81 8.17
CA LEU A 396 4.44 13.05 7.67
C LEU A 396 4.38 12.97 6.15
N MET A 397 3.22 13.26 5.57
CA MET A 397 3.03 13.37 4.14
C MET A 397 2.39 14.71 3.82
N ILE A 398 2.98 15.43 2.88
CA ILE A 398 2.46 16.68 2.35
C ILE A 398 2.29 16.46 0.86
N GLY A 399 1.09 16.68 0.35
CA GLY A 399 0.74 16.54 -1.06
C GLY A 399 0.15 17.82 -1.60
N TYR A 400 0.50 18.18 -2.81
CA TYR A 400 -0.12 19.22 -3.60
C TYR A 400 -0.66 18.64 -4.88
N LYS A 401 -1.89 18.99 -5.24
CA LYS A 401 -2.51 18.61 -6.51
C LYS A 401 -3.05 19.84 -7.21
N HIS A 402 -2.69 20.01 -8.48
CA HIS A 402 -3.23 21.00 -9.38
C HIS A 402 -3.93 20.35 -10.57
N ASN A 403 -5.20 20.67 -10.77
CA ASN A 403 -5.98 20.25 -11.94
C ASN A 403 -6.01 21.40 -12.95
N PHE A 404 -5.45 21.18 -14.13
CA PHE A 404 -5.47 22.19 -15.20
C PHE A 404 -6.89 22.33 -15.82
N PRO A 405 -7.16 23.40 -16.56
CA PRO A 405 -8.45 23.57 -17.25
C PRO A 405 -8.82 22.43 -18.20
N LYS A 406 -7.82 21.80 -18.85
CA LYS A 406 -8.01 20.64 -19.70
C LYS A 406 -8.33 19.43 -18.84
N SER A 407 -9.46 18.76 -19.09
CA SER A 407 -9.89 17.58 -18.35
C SER A 407 -8.80 16.50 -18.34
N GLY A 408 -8.54 15.92 -17.16
CA GLY A 408 -7.51 14.89 -16.97
C GLY A 408 -6.06 15.38 -16.99
N LYS A 409 -5.80 16.70 -17.24
CA LYS A 409 -4.47 17.27 -17.11
C LYS A 409 -4.23 17.68 -15.66
N GLU A 410 -3.23 17.07 -15.03
CA GLU A 410 -2.95 17.31 -13.61
C GLU A 410 -1.45 17.27 -13.30
N LEU A 411 -1.07 17.98 -12.25
CA LEU A 411 0.24 17.93 -11.63
C LEU A 411 0.06 17.55 -10.17
N THR A 412 0.82 16.59 -9.70
CA THR A 412 0.92 16.26 -8.27
C THR A 412 2.36 16.38 -7.81
N ALA A 413 2.56 16.86 -6.59
CA ALA A 413 3.85 16.88 -5.93
C ALA A 413 3.66 16.41 -4.49
N ASP A 414 4.44 15.43 -4.08
CA ASP A 414 4.33 14.79 -2.78
C ASP A 414 5.69 14.76 -2.09
N PHE A 415 5.69 15.14 -0.82
CA PHE A 415 6.79 14.95 0.10
C PHE A 415 6.37 13.97 1.20
N THR A 416 7.16 12.95 1.44
CA THR A 416 6.93 11.99 2.51
C THR A 416 8.18 11.87 3.39
N TYR A 417 7.98 12.04 4.68
CA TYR A 417 8.99 11.80 5.71
C TYR A 417 8.50 10.69 6.63
N ASN A 418 9.31 9.65 6.82
CA ASN A 418 9.07 8.60 7.80
C ASN A 418 10.31 8.44 8.68
N ALA A 419 10.09 8.35 9.99
CA ALA A 419 11.13 8.07 10.97
C ALA A 419 10.68 6.93 11.88
N SER A 420 11.54 5.94 12.06
CA SER A 420 11.34 4.86 13.02
C SER A 420 12.47 4.80 14.03
N ARG A 421 12.13 4.44 15.26
CA ARG A 421 13.07 4.09 16.32
C ARG A 421 12.65 2.78 16.97
N SER A 422 13.62 1.95 17.28
CA SER A 422 13.43 0.73 18.05
C SER A 422 14.50 0.58 19.12
N ASN A 423 14.09 0.01 20.25
CA ASN A 423 14.99 -0.42 21.31
C ASN A 423 14.62 -1.86 21.64
N SER A 424 15.62 -2.73 21.70
CA SER A 424 15.47 -4.13 22.06
C SER A 424 16.44 -4.51 23.15
N SER A 425 16.02 -5.38 24.05
CA SER A 425 16.91 -6.05 25.00
C SER A 425 16.50 -7.51 25.03
N ASN A 426 17.45 -8.39 24.77
CA ASN A 426 17.25 -9.84 24.72
C ASN A 426 18.20 -10.51 25.71
N SER A 427 17.66 -11.19 26.70
CA SER A 427 18.41 -12.01 27.67
C SER A 427 18.24 -13.48 27.30
N ILE A 428 19.33 -14.18 27.13
CA ILE A 428 19.39 -15.59 26.78
C ILE A 428 20.16 -16.31 27.88
N ARG A 429 19.53 -17.35 28.43
CA ARG A 429 20.15 -18.29 29.35
C ARG A 429 20.15 -19.67 28.69
N THR A 430 21.29 -20.35 28.69
CA THR A 430 21.43 -21.72 28.21
C THR A 430 21.98 -22.55 29.38
N ASP A 431 21.24 -23.57 29.75
CA ASP A 431 21.59 -24.53 30.79
C ASP A 431 21.96 -25.85 30.11
N SER A 432 23.20 -26.32 30.30
CA SER A 432 23.62 -27.65 29.91
C SER A 432 23.23 -28.62 31.02
N LEU A 433 22.62 -29.73 30.66
CA LEU A 433 22.07 -30.70 31.57
C LEU A 433 22.86 -31.98 31.52
N ASP A 434 23.01 -32.61 32.64
CA ASP A 434 23.48 -34.02 32.68
C ASP A 434 22.46 -34.92 31.99
N TYR A 435 22.93 -35.79 31.12
CA TYR A 435 22.05 -36.64 30.29
C TYR A 435 21.20 -37.59 31.12
N SER A 436 21.74 -38.13 32.21
CA SER A 436 21.07 -39.16 33.03
C SER A 436 20.19 -38.53 34.09
N THR A 437 20.70 -37.56 34.82
CA THR A 437 20.03 -36.95 35.98
C THR A 437 19.16 -35.75 35.63
N LYS A 438 19.32 -35.18 34.43
CA LYS A 438 18.69 -33.93 33.99
C LYS A 438 19.00 -32.72 34.86
N ASN A 439 20.01 -32.82 35.75
CA ASN A 439 20.45 -31.68 36.56
C ASN A 439 21.30 -30.73 35.75
N ILE A 440 21.24 -29.42 36.12
CA ILE A 440 22.06 -28.41 35.46
C ILE A 440 23.51 -28.59 35.86
N VAL A 441 24.36 -28.82 34.87
CA VAL A 441 25.81 -28.98 34.99
C VAL A 441 26.50 -27.61 34.81
N LYS A 442 26.02 -26.83 33.85
CA LYS A 442 26.59 -25.54 33.50
C LYS A 442 25.51 -24.59 33.00
N SER A 443 25.57 -23.32 33.45
CA SER A 443 24.72 -22.26 32.92
C SER A 443 25.59 -21.20 32.25
N SER A 444 25.10 -20.73 31.08
CA SER A 444 25.66 -19.55 30.41
C SER A 444 24.55 -18.54 30.16
N SER A 445 24.86 -17.28 30.41
CA SER A 445 23.91 -16.19 30.21
C SER A 445 24.52 -15.09 29.36
N GLN A 446 23.72 -14.55 28.45
CA GLN A 446 24.12 -13.45 27.58
C GLN A 446 22.99 -12.45 27.43
N ARG A 447 23.35 -11.20 27.17
CA ARG A 447 22.39 -10.10 26.87
C ARG A 447 22.80 -9.38 25.61
N GLN A 448 21.81 -9.06 24.80
CA GLN A 448 21.95 -8.27 23.60
C GLN A 448 21.05 -7.05 23.72
N ASP A 449 21.63 -5.86 23.64
CA ASP A 449 20.91 -4.58 23.70
C ASP A 449 21.03 -3.90 22.34
N GLY A 450 19.88 -3.71 21.68
CA GLY A 450 19.81 -3.15 20.34
C GLY A 450 19.10 -1.79 20.32
N THR A 451 19.65 -0.84 19.58
CA THR A 451 18.99 0.42 19.22
C THR A 451 19.02 0.62 17.73
N GLY A 452 17.94 1.12 17.18
CA GLY A 452 17.89 1.38 15.77
C GLY A 452 17.08 2.61 15.42
N ALA A 453 17.56 3.39 14.46
CA ALA A 453 16.86 4.51 13.86
C ALA A 453 16.89 4.40 12.33
N ASN A 454 15.77 4.74 11.72
CA ASN A 454 15.66 4.79 10.26
C ASN A 454 14.87 6.04 9.90
N LYS A 455 15.39 6.84 8.97
CA LYS A 455 14.70 7.99 8.38
C LYS A 455 14.61 7.80 6.88
N ASN A 456 13.47 8.10 6.31
CA ASN A 456 13.23 7.99 4.89
C ASN A 456 12.55 9.26 4.38
N PHE A 457 13.16 9.91 3.41
CA PHE A 457 12.68 11.09 2.72
C PHE A 457 12.36 10.69 1.28
N ILE A 458 11.13 10.97 0.85
CA ILE A 458 10.72 10.73 -0.54
C ILE A 458 10.11 12.02 -1.06
N PHE A 459 10.63 12.49 -2.18
CA PHE A 459 10.02 13.52 -3.00
C PHE A 459 9.61 12.90 -4.32
N GLN A 460 8.37 13.14 -4.75
CA GLN A 460 7.85 12.66 -6.03
C GLN A 460 6.98 13.72 -6.67
N THR A 461 7.11 13.91 -7.98
CA THR A 461 6.20 14.73 -8.77
C THR A 461 5.75 13.93 -9.99
N ASP A 462 4.46 14.03 -10.31
CA ASP A 462 3.84 13.35 -11.43
C ASP A 462 3.03 14.38 -12.25
N PHE A 463 3.25 14.43 -13.54
CA PHE A 463 2.52 15.25 -14.48
C PHE A 463 1.80 14.39 -15.49
N VAL A 464 0.49 14.55 -15.59
CA VAL A 464 -0.38 13.85 -16.54
C VAL A 464 -0.87 14.85 -17.58
N ASN A 465 -0.61 14.60 -18.86
CA ASN A 465 -1.05 15.44 -19.97
C ASN A 465 -1.86 14.62 -20.99
N PRO A 466 -3.18 14.71 -20.99
CA PRO A 466 -3.99 14.14 -22.07
C PRO A 466 -3.67 14.87 -23.37
N LEU A 467 -3.16 14.14 -24.35
CA LEU A 467 -2.88 14.64 -25.70
C LEU A 467 -4.16 14.69 -26.53
N SER A 468 -4.99 13.64 -26.38
CA SER A 468 -6.34 13.54 -26.95
C SER A 468 -7.25 12.76 -25.98
N ASP A 469 -8.52 12.55 -26.35
CA ASP A 469 -9.45 11.72 -25.56
C ASP A 469 -9.00 10.27 -25.40
N LYS A 470 -8.10 9.82 -26.29
CA LYS A 470 -7.63 8.42 -26.35
C LYS A 470 -6.14 8.29 -26.06
N SER A 471 -5.41 9.37 -25.88
CA SER A 471 -3.97 9.33 -25.66
C SER A 471 -3.54 10.29 -24.56
N LYS A 472 -2.60 9.85 -23.71
CA LYS A 472 -2.02 10.64 -22.63
C LYS A 472 -0.53 10.35 -22.48
N LEU A 473 0.19 11.38 -22.05
CA LEU A 473 1.58 11.31 -21.64
C LEU A 473 1.64 11.55 -20.12
N GLU A 474 2.29 10.66 -19.40
CA GLU A 474 2.57 10.78 -17.96
C GLU A 474 4.08 10.84 -17.77
N MET A 475 4.56 11.77 -16.98
CA MET A 475 5.98 11.94 -16.66
C MET A 475 6.13 12.21 -15.18
N GLY A 476 7.24 11.80 -14.58
CA GLY A 476 7.49 12.08 -13.19
C GLY A 476 8.95 11.96 -12.80
N LEU A 477 9.26 12.61 -11.68
CA LEU A 477 10.57 12.58 -11.04
C LEU A 477 10.39 12.05 -9.61
N ARG A 478 11.39 11.32 -9.14
CA ARG A 478 11.42 10.81 -7.77
C ARG A 478 12.84 10.86 -7.21
N ALA A 479 12.94 11.32 -5.97
CA ALA A 479 14.13 11.21 -5.14
C ALA A 479 13.76 10.48 -3.84
N SER A 480 14.56 9.50 -3.45
CA SER A 480 14.40 8.76 -2.19
C SER A 480 15.74 8.69 -1.48
N ILE A 481 15.79 9.20 -0.26
CA ILE A 481 16.96 9.17 0.60
C ILE A 481 16.59 8.45 1.89
N ARG A 482 17.34 7.42 2.23
CA ARG A 482 17.14 6.65 3.44
C ARG A 482 18.41 6.65 4.28
N GLU A 483 18.28 6.98 5.55
CA GLU A 483 19.34 6.92 6.55
C GLU A 483 19.01 5.85 7.58
N VAL A 484 19.96 4.99 7.88
CA VAL A 484 19.84 3.94 8.90
C VAL A 484 21.00 4.10 9.87
N ASP A 485 20.67 4.00 11.15
CA ASP A 485 21.62 3.95 12.25
C ASP A 485 21.21 2.78 13.15
N ASN A 486 22.09 1.85 13.37
CA ASN A 486 21.81 0.64 14.15
C ASN A 486 23.01 0.27 14.99
N ARG A 487 22.74 0.00 16.27
CA ARG A 487 23.69 -0.48 17.25
C ARG A 487 23.14 -1.72 17.93
N ASN A 488 23.96 -2.75 18.04
CA ASN A 488 23.67 -3.98 18.75
C ASN A 488 24.87 -4.34 19.64
N ASP A 489 24.72 -4.16 20.93
CA ASP A 489 25.73 -4.44 21.94
C ASP A 489 25.52 -5.83 22.56
N PHE A 490 26.56 -6.63 22.57
CA PHE A 490 26.53 -7.98 23.11
C PHE A 490 27.32 -8.05 24.44
N PHE A 491 26.73 -8.71 25.43
CA PHE A 491 27.30 -8.90 26.77
C PHE A 491 27.25 -10.36 27.17
N PHE A 492 28.35 -10.89 27.68
CA PHE A 492 28.30 -12.07 28.52
C PHE A 492 27.91 -11.67 29.95
N ILE A 493 27.11 -12.49 30.62
CA ILE A 493 26.74 -12.28 32.00
C ILE A 493 27.56 -13.24 32.85
N SER A 494 28.39 -12.70 33.72
CA SER A 494 29.21 -13.50 34.63
C SER A 494 28.34 -14.22 35.69
N SER A 495 28.93 -15.15 36.40
CA SER A 495 28.25 -15.86 37.52
C SER A 495 27.77 -14.91 38.61
N ASN A 496 28.41 -13.76 38.78
CA ASN A 496 28.03 -12.71 39.75
C ASN A 496 26.92 -11.79 39.23
N GLY A 497 26.49 -11.96 37.97
CA GLY A 497 25.46 -11.12 37.30
C GLY A 497 26.03 -9.91 36.56
N ASP A 498 27.36 -9.70 36.56
CA ASP A 498 27.98 -8.58 35.85
C ASP A 498 27.90 -8.75 34.34
N ALA A 499 27.59 -7.65 33.64
CA ALA A 499 27.52 -7.62 32.18
C ALA A 499 28.88 -7.25 31.58
N ILE A 500 29.55 -8.21 30.97
CA ILE A 500 30.85 -8.03 30.31
C ILE A 500 30.62 -7.79 28.81
N TYR A 501 30.95 -6.57 28.38
CA TYR A 501 30.80 -6.18 26.95
C TYR A 501 31.74 -6.96 26.06
N ASN A 502 31.21 -7.46 24.92
CA ASN A 502 32.01 -8.18 23.92
C ASN A 502 32.00 -7.42 22.59
N PRO A 503 33.09 -6.77 22.20
CA PRO A 503 33.20 -6.01 20.96
C PRO A 503 33.19 -6.88 19.70
N LEU A 504 33.56 -8.16 19.78
CA LEU A 504 33.59 -9.07 18.62
C LEU A 504 32.18 -9.42 18.15
N PHE A 505 31.23 -9.56 19.09
CA PHE A 505 29.82 -9.86 18.81
C PHE A 505 28.93 -8.62 18.75
N SER A 506 29.50 -7.44 18.99
CA SER A 506 28.81 -6.17 18.94
C SER A 506 28.92 -5.55 17.53
N VAL A 507 27.85 -4.94 17.06
CA VAL A 507 27.77 -4.35 15.73
C VAL A 507 27.16 -2.96 15.82
N ASN A 508 27.89 -1.98 15.31
CA ASN A 508 27.43 -0.61 15.14
C ASN A 508 27.59 -0.22 13.66
N TYR A 509 26.51 0.19 13.01
CA TYR A 509 26.60 0.62 11.61
C TYR A 509 25.63 1.74 11.26
N THR A 510 26.06 2.56 10.32
CA THR A 510 25.23 3.57 9.67
C THR A 510 25.20 3.32 8.17
N SER A 511 24.08 3.57 7.53
CA SER A 511 24.01 3.55 6.06
C SER A 511 23.14 4.67 5.50
N THR A 512 23.48 5.13 4.30
CA THR A 512 22.70 6.09 3.53
C THR A 512 22.48 5.56 2.13
N ASP A 513 21.23 5.37 1.77
CA ASP A 513 20.80 4.93 0.44
C ASP A 513 20.16 6.12 -0.28
N LYS A 514 20.63 6.42 -1.48
CA LYS A 514 20.10 7.49 -2.35
C LYS A 514 19.65 6.87 -3.67
N VAL A 515 18.41 7.12 -4.06
CA VAL A 515 17.86 6.66 -5.35
C VAL A 515 17.16 7.81 -6.03
N TYR A 516 17.59 8.14 -7.24
CA TYR A 516 17.00 9.15 -8.11
C TYR A 516 16.42 8.49 -9.33
N ALA A 517 15.25 8.93 -9.75
CA ALA A 517 14.56 8.34 -10.88
C ALA A 517 13.76 9.36 -11.67
N ALA A 518 13.71 9.14 -12.98
CA ALA A 518 12.80 9.82 -13.90
C ALA A 518 12.05 8.77 -14.71
N TYR A 519 10.78 9.04 -15.01
CA TYR A 519 10.00 8.16 -15.88
C TYR A 519 9.12 8.93 -16.85
N SER A 520 8.81 8.28 -17.95
CA SER A 520 7.81 8.70 -18.92
C SER A 520 6.97 7.50 -19.34
N THR A 521 5.68 7.72 -19.51
CA THR A 521 4.74 6.69 -19.95
C THR A 521 3.76 7.30 -20.97
N PHE A 522 3.72 6.74 -22.15
CA PHE A 522 2.76 7.10 -23.19
C PHE A 522 1.69 6.03 -23.29
N THR A 523 0.42 6.43 -23.14
CA THR A 523 -0.74 5.55 -23.28
C THR A 523 -1.60 6.03 -24.43
N SER A 524 -2.05 5.12 -25.32
CA SER A 524 -2.97 5.45 -26.39
C SER A 524 -3.88 4.27 -26.73
N GLN A 525 -5.00 4.57 -27.40
CA GLN A 525 -5.97 3.58 -27.85
C GLN A 525 -6.35 3.82 -29.32
N ILE A 526 -6.21 2.79 -30.15
CA ILE A 526 -6.62 2.78 -31.55
C ILE A 526 -7.77 1.77 -31.69
N LYS A 527 -8.99 2.25 -31.85
CA LYS A 527 -10.21 1.41 -31.86
C LYS A 527 -10.28 0.56 -30.58
N ASN A 528 -10.18 -0.76 -30.70
CA ASN A 528 -10.22 -1.71 -29.59
C ASN A 528 -8.84 -2.06 -29.02
N PHE A 529 -7.76 -1.63 -29.69
CA PHE A 529 -6.41 -1.91 -29.30
C PHE A 529 -5.85 -0.75 -28.45
N GLY A 530 -5.51 -1.02 -27.20
CA GLY A 530 -4.85 -0.10 -26.28
C GLY A 530 -3.38 -0.48 -26.10
N TYR A 531 -2.50 0.52 -25.97
CA TYR A 531 -1.10 0.29 -25.67
C TYR A 531 -0.56 1.35 -24.72
N GLN A 532 0.36 0.92 -23.87
CA GLN A 532 1.09 1.79 -22.96
C GLN A 532 2.58 1.42 -23.02
N LEU A 533 3.39 2.39 -23.35
CA LEU A 533 4.85 2.29 -23.41
C LEU A 533 5.44 3.17 -22.31
N GLY A 534 6.30 2.61 -21.48
CA GLY A 534 6.92 3.32 -20.38
C GLY A 534 8.41 3.05 -20.33
N LEU A 535 9.17 4.07 -19.96
CA LEU A 535 10.59 3.99 -19.66
C LEU A 535 10.86 4.69 -18.34
N ARG A 536 11.58 4.02 -17.47
CA ARG A 536 12.10 4.58 -16.22
C ARG A 536 13.61 4.45 -16.20
N VAL A 537 14.25 5.51 -15.76
CA VAL A 537 15.71 5.61 -15.58
C VAL A 537 15.95 5.78 -14.09
N GLU A 538 16.84 4.97 -13.51
CA GLU A 538 17.24 5.09 -12.10
C GLU A 538 18.75 5.13 -11.95
N SER A 539 19.22 5.96 -11.01
CA SER A 539 20.58 5.98 -10.48
C SER A 539 20.52 5.80 -8.98
N SER A 540 21.43 5.02 -8.40
CA SER A 540 21.46 4.81 -6.96
C SER A 540 22.88 4.72 -6.41
N ASN A 541 23.02 5.17 -5.15
CA ASN A 541 24.25 5.09 -4.37
C ASN A 541 23.94 4.56 -2.97
N TYR A 542 24.78 3.65 -2.47
CA TYR A 542 24.69 3.03 -1.15
C TYR A 542 25.99 3.25 -0.40
N GLU A 543 25.96 4.07 0.63
CA GLU A 543 27.07 4.34 1.52
C GLU A 543 26.83 3.60 2.84
N GLY A 544 27.82 2.87 3.34
CA GLY A 544 27.79 2.18 4.62
C GLY A 544 29.04 2.48 5.42
N ARG A 545 28.91 2.59 6.75
CA ARG A 545 30.00 2.82 7.68
C ARG A 545 29.84 1.94 8.91
N LEU A 546 30.97 1.46 9.40
CA LEU A 546 31.14 0.73 10.65
C LEU A 546 32.05 1.55 11.56
N PRO A 547 31.49 2.46 12.37
CA PRO A 547 32.27 3.39 13.17
C PRO A 547 33.28 2.69 14.08
N ASP A 548 32.88 1.60 14.76
CA ASP A 548 33.71 0.86 15.72
C ASP A 548 34.90 0.14 15.06
N LYS A 549 34.84 -0.08 13.74
CA LYS A 549 35.90 -0.76 12.96
C LYS A 549 36.63 0.17 12.01
N ASN A 550 36.26 1.46 12.01
CA ASN A 550 36.77 2.49 11.10
C ASN A 550 36.75 2.07 9.61
N GLN A 551 35.63 1.42 9.21
CA GLN A 551 35.46 0.88 7.88
C GLN A 551 34.26 1.51 7.21
N SER A 552 34.37 1.70 5.90
CA SER A 552 33.28 2.21 5.06
C SER A 552 33.27 1.54 3.70
N PHE A 553 32.12 1.48 3.08
CA PHE A 553 31.96 1.06 1.69
C PHE A 553 31.00 2.00 0.96
N ASP A 554 31.23 2.19 -0.33
CA ASP A 554 30.42 2.99 -1.23
C ASP A 554 30.18 2.17 -2.51
N ILE A 555 28.90 1.85 -2.76
CA ILE A 555 28.50 1.03 -3.91
C ILE A 555 27.60 1.86 -4.79
N LYS A 556 28.13 2.19 -5.98
CA LYS A 556 27.42 2.97 -6.99
C LYS A 556 26.84 2.04 -8.04
N PHE A 557 25.55 2.14 -8.27
CA PHE A 557 24.89 1.49 -9.39
C PHE A 557 24.68 2.56 -10.47
N PRO A 558 25.31 2.39 -11.64
CA PRO A 558 25.15 3.35 -12.74
C PRO A 558 23.70 3.42 -13.19
N VAL A 559 23.40 4.34 -14.07
CA VAL A 559 22.08 4.52 -14.66
C VAL A 559 21.56 3.20 -15.24
N SER A 560 20.40 2.78 -14.75
CA SER A 560 19.72 1.56 -15.18
C SER A 560 18.39 1.89 -15.84
N LEU A 561 18.05 1.17 -16.92
CA LEU A 561 16.85 1.38 -17.71
C LEU A 561 15.82 0.30 -17.43
N PHE A 562 14.57 0.72 -17.23
CA PHE A 562 13.43 -0.14 -16.90
C PHE A 562 12.28 0.10 -17.86
N PRO A 563 12.28 -0.56 -19.02
CA PRO A 563 11.16 -0.51 -19.95
C PRO A 563 9.93 -1.23 -19.40
N SER A 564 8.76 -0.76 -19.79
CA SER A 564 7.48 -1.40 -19.55
C SER A 564 6.58 -1.27 -20.78
N VAL A 565 5.93 -2.36 -21.17
CA VAL A 565 5.02 -2.43 -22.31
C VAL A 565 3.76 -3.13 -21.85
N PHE A 566 2.61 -2.50 -22.10
CA PHE A 566 1.28 -3.07 -21.88
C PHE A 566 0.48 -2.93 -23.15
N LEU A 567 -0.01 -4.04 -23.65
CA LEU A 567 -0.86 -4.12 -24.82
C LEU A 567 -2.20 -4.71 -24.40
N SER A 568 -3.30 -4.13 -24.85
CA SER A 568 -4.64 -4.66 -24.58
C SER A 568 -5.47 -4.66 -25.85
N ASN A 569 -6.30 -5.66 -26.01
CA ASN A 569 -7.26 -5.75 -27.10
C ASN A 569 -8.63 -6.15 -26.57
N LYS A 570 -9.58 -5.22 -26.71
CA LYS A 570 -10.99 -5.48 -26.35
C LYS A 570 -11.65 -6.29 -27.46
N LEU A 571 -12.09 -7.48 -27.11
CA LEU A 571 -12.80 -8.39 -28.00
C LEU A 571 -14.32 -8.21 -27.84
N LYS A 572 -15.10 -8.92 -28.65
CA LYS A 572 -16.57 -8.95 -28.54
C LYS A 572 -17.01 -9.60 -27.21
N ASN A 573 -18.21 -9.32 -26.73
CA ASN A 573 -18.83 -9.94 -25.55
C ASN A 573 -18.08 -9.72 -24.23
N ASP A 574 -17.59 -8.47 -23.99
CA ASP A 574 -16.90 -8.04 -22.76
C ASP A 574 -15.68 -8.93 -22.43
N GLN A 575 -14.93 -9.28 -23.45
CA GLN A 575 -13.67 -10.00 -23.36
C GLN A 575 -12.51 -9.04 -23.59
N GLU A 576 -11.37 -9.30 -22.97
CA GLU A 576 -10.15 -8.52 -23.14
C GLU A 576 -8.94 -9.44 -23.06
N LEU A 577 -7.99 -9.25 -23.98
CA LEU A 577 -6.69 -9.90 -23.98
C LEU A 577 -5.63 -8.84 -23.69
N GLN A 578 -4.69 -9.13 -22.78
CA GLN A 578 -3.60 -8.23 -22.40
C GLN A 578 -2.27 -8.97 -22.47
N LEU A 579 -1.23 -8.28 -23.00
CA LEU A 579 0.16 -8.74 -22.99
C LEU A 579 1.01 -7.69 -22.32
N ASN A 580 1.74 -8.06 -21.28
CA ASN A 580 2.51 -7.14 -20.45
C ASN A 580 3.95 -7.61 -20.36
N TYR A 581 4.89 -6.66 -20.51
CA TYR A 581 6.31 -6.86 -20.25
C TYR A 581 6.84 -5.78 -19.32
N THR A 582 7.62 -6.17 -18.32
CA THR A 582 8.31 -5.24 -17.42
C THR A 582 9.69 -5.77 -17.04
N ARG A 583 10.65 -4.86 -16.85
CA ARG A 583 11.95 -5.14 -16.25
C ARG A 583 12.05 -4.48 -14.88
N LYS A 584 12.58 -5.20 -13.89
CA LYS A 584 12.73 -4.78 -12.50
C LYS A 584 14.13 -5.06 -11.99
N ILE A 585 14.50 -4.38 -10.90
CA ILE A 585 15.78 -4.56 -10.20
C ILE A 585 15.50 -4.93 -8.74
N ASN A 586 16.30 -5.83 -8.18
CA ASN A 586 16.43 -6.03 -6.76
C ASN A 586 17.88 -5.79 -6.37
N ARG A 587 18.10 -4.79 -5.51
CA ARG A 587 19.44 -4.40 -5.08
C ARG A 587 19.78 -5.12 -3.77
N PRO A 588 21.02 -5.58 -3.58
CA PRO A 588 21.40 -6.18 -2.32
C PRO A 588 21.17 -5.20 -1.17
N ASN A 589 20.68 -5.71 -0.04
CA ASN A 589 20.49 -4.92 1.17
C ASN A 589 21.80 -4.82 1.98
N PHE A 590 21.81 -3.97 2.99
CA PHE A 590 22.97 -3.75 3.83
C PHE A 590 23.55 -5.05 4.40
N PHE A 591 22.73 -5.91 5.00
CA PHE A 591 23.21 -7.15 5.61
C PHE A 591 23.77 -8.15 4.61
N GLN A 592 23.28 -8.14 3.37
CA GLN A 592 23.84 -8.97 2.29
C GLN A 592 25.21 -8.47 1.84
N LEU A 593 25.46 -7.17 1.99
CA LEU A 593 26.75 -6.53 1.64
C LEU A 593 27.74 -6.46 2.81
N TYR A 594 27.25 -6.67 4.04
CA TYR A 594 28.02 -6.50 5.27
C TYR A 594 29.13 -7.56 5.38
N PRO A 595 30.43 -7.18 5.28
CA PRO A 595 31.52 -8.13 5.11
C PRO A 595 31.99 -8.85 6.39
N PHE A 596 31.29 -8.61 7.54
CA PHE A 596 31.71 -9.14 8.82
C PHE A 596 30.91 -10.34 9.24
N THR A 597 31.57 -11.26 9.92
CA THR A 597 30.99 -12.48 10.43
C THR A 597 30.16 -12.19 11.70
N ASP A 598 28.91 -12.58 11.68
CA ASP A 598 28.00 -12.54 12.83
C ASP A 598 28.02 -13.92 13.50
N PHE A 599 28.59 -13.98 14.71
CA PHE A 599 28.68 -15.16 15.55
C PHE A 599 27.57 -15.24 16.61
N SER A 600 26.57 -14.37 16.57
CA SER A 600 25.50 -14.31 17.57
C SER A 600 24.68 -15.61 17.66
N ASP A 601 24.62 -16.38 16.60
CA ASP A 601 24.04 -17.72 16.53
C ASP A 601 25.10 -18.70 16.02
N SER A 602 25.62 -19.56 16.89
CA SER A 602 26.66 -20.53 16.57
C SER A 602 26.24 -21.58 15.53
N LEU A 603 24.93 -21.82 15.38
CA LEU A 603 24.36 -22.73 14.39
C LEU A 603 24.16 -22.06 13.02
N ASN A 604 24.15 -20.73 12.99
CA ASN A 604 23.86 -19.95 11.78
C ASN A 604 24.80 -18.75 11.64
N ILE A 605 26.11 -19.00 11.80
CA ILE A 605 27.14 -18.00 11.55
C ILE A 605 26.91 -17.40 10.17
N SER A 606 26.93 -16.07 10.05
CA SER A 606 26.63 -15.41 8.78
C SER A 606 27.55 -14.23 8.48
N ARG A 607 27.83 -14.03 7.18
CA ARG A 607 28.63 -12.94 6.68
C ARG A 607 28.09 -12.47 5.32
N GLY A 608 27.95 -11.15 5.12
CA GLY A 608 27.58 -10.60 3.84
C GLY A 608 28.74 -10.61 2.83
N ASN A 609 28.43 -10.27 1.58
CA ASN A 609 29.36 -10.21 0.47
C ASN A 609 29.26 -8.83 -0.21
N PRO A 610 30.24 -7.94 -0.08
CA PRO A 610 30.25 -6.61 -0.72
C PRO A 610 30.37 -6.67 -2.24
N GLY A 611 30.77 -7.82 -2.82
CA GLY A 611 30.87 -8.04 -4.25
C GLY A 611 29.56 -8.32 -4.96
N LEU A 612 28.41 -8.29 -4.25
CA LEU A 612 27.13 -8.59 -4.84
C LEU A 612 26.68 -7.55 -5.87
N ARG A 613 26.16 -8.06 -6.98
CA ARG A 613 25.52 -7.28 -8.04
C ARG A 613 24.01 -7.28 -7.85
N PRO A 614 23.29 -6.28 -8.37
CA PRO A 614 21.83 -6.28 -8.39
C PRO A 614 21.28 -7.40 -9.26
N GLU A 615 20.16 -7.98 -8.84
CA GLU A 615 19.36 -8.88 -9.65
C GLU A 615 18.48 -8.10 -10.63
N PHE A 616 18.35 -8.61 -11.86
CA PHE A 616 17.40 -8.09 -12.84
C PHE A 616 16.34 -9.13 -13.19
N THR A 617 15.07 -8.77 -13.03
CA THR A 617 13.95 -9.63 -13.37
C THR A 617 13.20 -9.09 -14.57
N ASN A 618 13.08 -9.92 -15.61
CA ASN A 618 12.21 -9.72 -16.76
C ASN A 618 10.92 -10.51 -16.55
N SER A 619 9.78 -9.87 -16.72
CA SER A 619 8.46 -10.49 -16.54
C SER A 619 7.61 -10.29 -17.78
N LEU A 620 7.09 -11.39 -18.32
CA LEU A 620 6.14 -11.43 -19.43
C LEU A 620 4.84 -12.07 -18.92
N GLU A 621 3.70 -11.47 -19.23
CA GLU A 621 2.39 -11.99 -18.83
C GLU A 621 1.36 -11.78 -19.93
N LEU A 622 0.68 -12.86 -20.31
CA LEU A 622 -0.49 -12.85 -21.18
C LEU A 622 -1.71 -13.13 -20.31
N SER A 623 -2.67 -12.18 -20.32
CA SER A 623 -3.88 -12.27 -19.50
C SER A 623 -5.12 -12.21 -20.38
N TYR A 624 -6.11 -13.01 -20.05
CA TYR A 624 -7.43 -13.02 -20.65
C TYR A 624 -8.49 -12.75 -19.60
N GLN A 625 -9.39 -11.83 -19.87
CA GLN A 625 -10.53 -11.48 -19.03
C GLN A 625 -11.83 -11.66 -19.78
N LYS A 626 -12.86 -12.17 -19.08
CA LYS A 626 -14.24 -12.21 -19.55
C LYS A 626 -15.20 -11.79 -18.44
N ILE A 627 -16.10 -10.86 -18.74
CA ILE A 627 -17.19 -10.43 -17.86
C ILE A 627 -18.49 -10.98 -18.41
N PHE A 628 -19.22 -11.78 -17.63
CA PHE A 628 -20.49 -12.37 -18.00
C PHE A 628 -21.63 -11.43 -17.64
N LYS A 629 -22.37 -10.94 -18.64
CA LYS A 629 -23.41 -9.89 -18.49
C LYS A 629 -24.54 -10.25 -17.52
N LYS A 630 -25.00 -11.50 -17.54
CA LYS A 630 -26.18 -11.95 -16.79
C LYS A 630 -26.04 -11.78 -15.28
N ASN A 631 -24.88 -12.15 -14.70
CA ASN A 631 -24.62 -12.13 -13.25
C ASN A 631 -23.47 -11.20 -12.84
N LYS A 632 -22.83 -10.52 -13.80
CA LYS A 632 -21.56 -9.79 -13.61
C LYS A 632 -20.46 -10.69 -13.05
N ASP A 633 -20.47 -11.96 -13.40
CA ASP A 633 -19.42 -12.92 -13.09
C ASP A 633 -18.16 -12.53 -13.86
N ASN A 634 -17.01 -12.85 -13.32
CA ASN A 634 -15.73 -12.45 -13.86
C ASN A 634 -14.77 -13.62 -13.87
N LEU A 635 -14.17 -13.89 -15.03
CA LEU A 635 -13.10 -14.86 -15.22
C LEU A 635 -11.85 -14.11 -15.65
N LEU A 636 -10.74 -14.36 -14.95
CA LEU A 636 -9.40 -13.92 -15.32
C LEU A 636 -8.50 -15.15 -15.41
N ALA A 637 -7.79 -15.31 -16.51
CA ALA A 637 -6.75 -16.31 -16.71
C ALA A 637 -5.46 -15.61 -17.15
N SER A 638 -4.32 -15.96 -16.57
CA SER A 638 -3.02 -15.35 -16.91
C SER A 638 -1.97 -16.44 -17.03
N ILE A 639 -1.22 -16.42 -18.11
CA ILE A 639 0.02 -17.19 -18.27
C ILE A 639 1.17 -16.21 -18.08
N TYR A 640 2.14 -16.58 -17.24
CA TYR A 640 3.26 -15.71 -16.94
C TYR A 640 4.60 -16.46 -16.97
N TYR A 641 5.63 -15.71 -17.33
CA TYR A 641 7.02 -16.12 -17.28
C TYR A 641 7.87 -15.03 -16.66
N LYS A 642 8.69 -15.38 -15.69
CA LYS A 642 9.65 -14.51 -15.04
C LYS A 642 11.02 -15.13 -15.07
N ASN A 643 12.01 -14.36 -15.49
CA ASN A 643 13.42 -14.73 -15.44
C ASN A 643 14.20 -13.69 -14.64
N THR A 644 14.94 -14.15 -13.63
CA THR A 644 15.81 -13.32 -12.80
C THR A 644 17.25 -13.72 -13.04
N ASN A 645 18.06 -12.76 -13.48
CA ASN A 645 19.50 -12.93 -13.67
C ASN A 645 20.24 -12.36 -12.47
N ASP A 646 21.46 -12.85 -12.22
CA ASP A 646 22.32 -12.46 -11.10
C ASP A 646 21.61 -12.63 -9.75
N LEU A 647 20.83 -13.71 -9.59
CA LEU A 647 20.03 -13.98 -8.39
C LEU A 647 20.89 -13.94 -7.13
N ILE A 648 20.54 -13.14 -6.15
CA ILE A 648 21.21 -13.10 -4.85
C ILE A 648 20.71 -14.28 -4.02
N ALA A 649 21.52 -15.33 -3.97
CA ALA A 649 21.24 -16.54 -3.24
C ALA A 649 22.09 -16.60 -1.96
N ARG A 650 21.51 -17.16 -0.89
CA ARG A 650 22.25 -17.49 0.31
C ARG A 650 23.04 -18.77 0.03
N PHE A 651 24.31 -18.74 0.41
CA PHE A 651 25.26 -19.82 0.18
C PHE A 651 26.01 -20.16 1.46
N GLN A 652 26.40 -21.42 1.63
CA GLN A 652 27.11 -21.87 2.80
C GLN A 652 28.53 -22.28 2.41
N VAL A 653 29.53 -21.72 3.09
CA VAL A 653 30.94 -22.07 2.94
C VAL A 653 31.44 -22.70 4.24
N GLN A 654 32.30 -23.68 4.11
CA GLN A 654 33.04 -24.25 5.23
C GLN A 654 34.38 -23.53 5.34
N GLU A 655 34.66 -22.97 6.52
CA GLU A 655 35.92 -22.30 6.83
C GLU A 655 36.62 -23.04 7.97
N THR A 656 37.94 -23.17 7.87
CA THR A 656 38.74 -23.90 8.84
C THR A 656 39.71 -22.92 9.53
N VAL A 657 39.21 -22.13 10.53
CA VAL A 657 40.02 -21.18 11.29
C VAL A 657 39.39 -20.90 12.65
N PRO A 658 39.99 -21.31 13.74
CA PRO A 658 40.87 -22.43 14.05
C PRO A 658 40.14 -23.77 13.97
N ASP A 659 38.78 -23.73 14.14
CA ASP A 659 37.91 -24.90 14.02
C ASP A 659 37.10 -24.81 12.73
N THR A 660 36.63 -25.95 12.26
CA THR A 660 35.75 -26.01 11.09
C THR A 660 34.38 -25.41 11.41
N ILE A 661 34.08 -24.29 10.83
CA ILE A 661 32.76 -23.61 10.97
C ILE A 661 32.04 -23.48 9.63
N LEU A 662 30.71 -23.54 9.68
CA LEU A 662 29.85 -23.29 8.53
C LEU A 662 29.37 -21.82 8.53
N VAL A 663 29.82 -21.06 7.53
CA VAL A 663 29.45 -19.64 7.39
C VAL A 663 28.45 -19.48 6.26
N ASN A 664 27.30 -18.90 6.58
CA ASN A 664 26.30 -18.51 5.59
C ASN A 664 26.69 -17.18 4.97
N THR A 665 26.82 -17.11 3.65
CA THR A 665 27.13 -15.91 2.91
C THR A 665 26.13 -15.69 1.75
N TYR A 666 26.36 -14.70 0.92
CA TYR A 666 25.52 -14.39 -0.23
C TYR A 666 26.39 -14.35 -1.49
N ILE A 667 25.83 -14.82 -2.59
CA ILE A 667 26.45 -14.83 -3.90
C ILE A 667 25.41 -14.47 -4.96
N ASN A 668 25.88 -14.01 -6.12
CA ASN A 668 25.03 -13.94 -7.30
C ASN A 668 25.02 -15.32 -7.97
N ALA A 669 23.94 -16.09 -7.78
CA ALA A 669 23.67 -17.28 -8.57
C ALA A 669 23.37 -16.91 -10.02
N ASN A 670 23.49 -17.86 -10.96
CA ASN A 670 23.36 -17.57 -12.38
C ASN A 670 21.97 -17.02 -12.72
N SER A 671 20.91 -17.77 -12.48
CA SER A 671 19.55 -17.34 -12.78
C SER A 671 18.47 -18.16 -12.08
N SER A 672 17.28 -17.61 -12.01
CA SER A 672 16.07 -18.39 -11.70
C SER A 672 14.95 -18.05 -12.67
N TYR A 673 14.07 -19.02 -12.93
CA TYR A 673 12.84 -18.74 -13.65
C TYR A 673 11.63 -19.31 -12.92
N VAL A 674 10.51 -18.61 -13.11
CA VAL A 674 9.19 -19.06 -12.63
C VAL A 674 8.21 -18.89 -13.80
N SER A 675 7.49 -19.93 -14.15
CA SER A 675 6.42 -19.89 -15.15
C SER A 675 5.16 -20.53 -14.59
N GLY A 676 4.00 -20.03 -15.00
CA GLY A 676 2.76 -20.58 -14.46
C GLY A 676 1.51 -20.06 -15.13
N LEU A 677 0.39 -20.70 -14.74
CA LEU A 677 -0.96 -20.39 -15.11
C LEU A 677 -1.75 -19.99 -13.85
N GLU A 678 -2.33 -18.82 -13.85
CA GLU A 678 -3.18 -18.34 -12.78
C GLU A 678 -4.60 -18.11 -13.29
N ILE A 679 -5.60 -18.69 -12.61
CA ILE A 679 -7.02 -18.54 -12.93
C ILE A 679 -7.73 -17.98 -11.70
N THR A 680 -8.45 -16.89 -11.87
CA THR A 680 -9.33 -16.32 -10.83
C THR A 680 -10.73 -16.21 -11.40
N GLN A 681 -11.68 -16.84 -10.74
CA GLN A 681 -13.09 -16.76 -11.10
C GLN A 681 -13.90 -16.22 -9.93
N LYS A 682 -14.75 -15.25 -10.22
CA LYS A 682 -15.77 -14.77 -9.30
C LYS A 682 -17.13 -15.00 -9.91
N THR A 683 -17.97 -15.73 -9.20
CA THR A 683 -19.29 -16.13 -9.66
C THR A 683 -20.33 -15.90 -8.59
N LYS A 684 -21.42 -15.28 -8.98
CA LYS A 684 -22.62 -15.19 -8.18
C LYS A 684 -23.53 -16.37 -8.51
N MET A 685 -23.38 -17.47 -7.76
CA MET A 685 -24.12 -18.72 -8.00
C MET A 685 -25.63 -18.49 -7.95
N ASN A 686 -26.08 -17.68 -6.98
CA ASN A 686 -27.48 -17.25 -6.85
C ASN A 686 -27.59 -15.95 -6.01
N LYS A 687 -28.80 -15.54 -5.59
CA LYS A 687 -29.03 -14.30 -4.83
C LYS A 687 -28.37 -14.31 -3.43
N TRP A 688 -28.16 -15.47 -2.85
CA TRP A 688 -27.62 -15.62 -1.49
C TRP A 688 -26.20 -16.21 -1.42
N TRP A 689 -25.64 -16.73 -2.53
CA TRP A 689 -24.31 -17.35 -2.57
C TRP A 689 -23.40 -16.70 -3.64
N GLU A 690 -22.26 -16.17 -3.22
CA GLU A 690 -21.18 -15.64 -4.06
C GLU A 690 -19.90 -16.43 -3.78
N MET A 691 -19.22 -16.88 -4.82
CA MET A 691 -18.00 -17.66 -4.77
C MET A 691 -16.87 -16.93 -5.48
N THR A 692 -15.67 -16.95 -4.90
CA THR A 692 -14.42 -16.53 -5.56
C THR A 692 -13.42 -17.66 -5.44
N ALA A 693 -12.97 -18.19 -6.57
CA ALA A 693 -11.95 -19.23 -6.67
C ALA A 693 -10.70 -18.66 -7.32
N ASN A 694 -9.53 -19.02 -6.80
CA ASN A 694 -8.24 -18.73 -7.39
C ASN A 694 -7.41 -20.00 -7.43
N LEU A 695 -6.81 -20.28 -8.58
CA LEU A 695 -5.87 -21.39 -8.80
C LEU A 695 -4.63 -20.82 -9.46
N ASN A 696 -3.46 -21.13 -8.91
CA ASN A 696 -2.17 -20.80 -9.50
C ASN A 696 -1.34 -22.10 -9.60
N LEU A 697 -1.09 -22.54 -10.82
CA LEU A 697 -0.21 -23.67 -11.12
C LEU A 697 1.10 -23.11 -11.65
N PHE A 698 2.22 -23.46 -11.07
CA PHE A 698 3.51 -22.93 -11.48
C PHE A 698 4.65 -23.91 -11.31
N THR A 699 5.71 -23.68 -12.06
CA THR A 699 7.02 -24.34 -11.88
C THR A 699 8.08 -23.29 -11.64
N SER A 700 9.05 -23.62 -10.81
CA SER A 700 10.22 -22.79 -10.56
C SER A 700 11.49 -23.63 -10.59
N LYS A 701 12.57 -23.04 -11.10
CA LYS A 701 13.90 -23.65 -11.10
C LYS A 701 14.94 -22.59 -10.78
N ILE A 702 15.96 -22.99 -10.02
CA ILE A 702 17.12 -22.17 -9.72
C ILE A 702 18.33 -22.83 -10.33
N LYS A 703 19.08 -22.07 -11.15
CA LYS A 703 20.39 -22.47 -11.67
C LYS A 703 21.43 -21.78 -10.81
N THR A 704 22.20 -22.59 -10.07
CA THR A 704 23.19 -22.07 -9.14
C THR A 704 24.42 -21.57 -9.88
N GLY A 705 24.88 -22.29 -10.91
CA GLY A 705 26.13 -22.00 -11.61
C GLY A 705 27.37 -22.08 -10.72
N ILE A 706 27.28 -22.78 -9.58
CA ILE A 706 28.34 -22.87 -8.57
C ILE A 706 28.92 -24.26 -8.61
N ALA A 707 30.24 -24.33 -8.69
CA ALA A 707 30.95 -25.62 -8.63
C ALA A 707 30.66 -26.32 -7.28
N GLY A 708 30.30 -27.58 -7.36
CA GLY A 708 29.97 -28.40 -6.19
C GLY A 708 28.53 -28.22 -5.62
N GLN A 709 27.73 -27.35 -6.19
CA GLN A 709 26.29 -27.28 -5.88
C GLN A 709 25.45 -27.66 -7.11
N PRO A 710 24.63 -28.68 -7.06
CA PRO A 710 23.74 -29.02 -8.16
C PRO A 710 22.66 -27.95 -8.35
N ASP A 711 22.20 -27.78 -9.58
CA ASP A 711 20.99 -26.99 -9.87
C ASP A 711 19.82 -27.63 -9.11
N GLN A 712 18.90 -26.77 -8.62
CA GLN A 712 17.66 -27.24 -8.05
C GLN A 712 16.72 -27.71 -9.16
N ASP A 713 16.24 -28.96 -9.07
CA ASP A 713 15.27 -29.49 -10.01
C ASP A 713 13.96 -28.69 -10.05
N ALA A 714 13.38 -28.63 -11.23
CA ALA A 714 12.12 -27.95 -11.39
C ALA A 714 10.99 -28.71 -10.69
N LEU A 715 10.29 -28.05 -9.79
CA LEU A 715 9.12 -28.59 -9.09
C LEU A 715 7.85 -27.92 -9.61
N VAL A 716 6.88 -28.72 -10.01
CA VAL A 716 5.52 -28.23 -10.31
C VAL A 716 4.76 -28.12 -9.00
N SER A 717 4.26 -26.93 -8.73
CA SER A 717 3.52 -26.59 -7.52
C SER A 717 2.19 -25.93 -7.87
N TRP A 718 1.20 -26.08 -7.00
CA TRP A 718 -0.05 -25.36 -7.16
C TRP A 718 -0.57 -24.81 -5.83
N PHE A 719 -1.29 -23.74 -5.94
CA PHE A 719 -1.91 -23.03 -4.85
C PHE A 719 -3.37 -22.76 -5.22
N GLY A 720 -4.28 -23.15 -4.34
CA GLY A 720 -5.71 -22.97 -4.52
C GLY A 720 -6.35 -22.22 -3.35
N LYS A 721 -7.23 -21.26 -3.65
CA LYS A 721 -8.00 -20.52 -2.66
C LYS A 721 -9.45 -20.46 -3.07
N LEU A 722 -10.35 -20.75 -2.13
CA LEU A 722 -11.80 -20.74 -2.35
C LEU A 722 -12.47 -19.91 -1.25
N ASN A 723 -13.12 -18.82 -1.63
CA ASN A 723 -13.89 -17.96 -0.74
C ASN A 723 -15.36 -18.03 -1.09
N ASN A 724 -16.20 -18.47 -0.16
CA ASN A 724 -17.65 -18.52 -0.29
C ASN A 724 -18.29 -17.52 0.67
N THR A 725 -19.20 -16.70 0.18
CA THR A 725 -19.99 -15.77 0.96
C THR A 725 -21.47 -16.10 0.81
N PHE A 726 -22.14 -16.37 1.92
CA PHE A 726 -23.55 -16.72 1.99
C PHE A 726 -24.32 -15.59 2.70
N LYS A 727 -25.36 -15.07 2.06
CA LYS A 727 -26.33 -14.14 2.65
C LYS A 727 -27.55 -14.95 3.05
N LEU A 728 -27.52 -15.54 4.26
CA LEU A 728 -28.53 -16.48 4.70
C LEU A 728 -29.87 -15.78 5.00
N PHE A 729 -29.78 -14.59 5.63
CA PHE A 729 -30.95 -13.76 5.91
C PHE A 729 -30.65 -12.28 5.56
N LYS A 730 -31.65 -11.42 5.67
CA LYS A 730 -31.56 -10.00 5.36
C LYS A 730 -30.40 -9.28 6.08
N ASN A 731 -30.11 -9.70 7.31
CA ASN A 731 -29.12 -9.08 8.20
C ASN A 731 -28.01 -10.04 8.65
N PHE A 732 -28.01 -11.29 8.15
CA PHE A 732 -27.04 -12.30 8.56
C PHE A 732 -26.27 -12.85 7.36
N SER A 733 -24.95 -12.83 7.45
CA SER A 733 -24.04 -13.33 6.41
C SER A 733 -23.00 -14.26 7.03
N MET A 734 -22.62 -15.28 6.25
CA MET A 734 -21.56 -16.23 6.57
C MET A 734 -20.52 -16.20 5.45
N GLN A 735 -19.27 -16.34 5.80
CA GLN A 735 -18.16 -16.56 4.87
C GLN A 735 -17.39 -17.82 5.27
N LEU A 736 -17.05 -18.64 4.28
CA LEU A 736 -16.19 -19.81 4.42
C LEU A 736 -15.05 -19.68 3.43
N SER A 737 -13.82 -19.71 3.93
CA SER A 737 -12.61 -19.54 3.13
C SER A 737 -11.69 -20.74 3.33
N GLY A 738 -11.29 -21.39 2.24
CA GLY A 738 -10.33 -22.48 2.23
C GLY A 738 -9.10 -22.14 1.39
N GLU A 739 -7.93 -22.58 1.83
CA GLU A 739 -6.67 -22.45 1.12
C GLU A 739 -5.94 -23.79 1.16
N TYR A 740 -5.36 -24.18 0.02
CA TYR A 740 -4.47 -25.32 -0.12
C TYR A 740 -3.24 -24.91 -0.90
N GLN A 741 -2.07 -25.32 -0.42
CA GLN A 741 -0.78 -25.19 -1.11
C GLN A 741 -0.15 -26.57 -1.21
N SER A 742 0.24 -26.98 -2.42
CA SER A 742 1.00 -28.22 -2.63
C SER A 742 2.44 -28.09 -2.14
N LYS A 743 3.20 -29.17 -2.21
CA LYS A 743 4.65 -29.11 -2.05
C LYS A 743 5.24 -28.04 -2.97
N THR A 744 6.10 -27.16 -2.44
CA THR A 744 6.68 -26.04 -3.19
C THR A 744 8.14 -25.82 -2.83
N ILE A 745 8.94 -25.40 -3.79
CA ILE A 745 10.32 -24.97 -3.57
C ILE A 745 10.33 -23.73 -2.67
N LEU A 746 11.26 -23.66 -1.75
CA LEU A 746 11.51 -22.46 -0.96
C LEU A 746 11.95 -21.31 -1.90
N PRO A 747 11.37 -20.07 -1.73
CA PRO A 747 11.81 -18.94 -2.53
C PRO A 747 13.32 -18.70 -2.40
N PRO A 748 13.99 -18.24 -3.46
CA PRO A 748 15.38 -17.84 -3.38
C PRO A 748 15.58 -16.78 -2.28
N GLY A 749 16.56 -16.98 -1.41
CA GLY A 749 16.84 -16.10 -0.29
C GLY A 749 16.08 -16.41 0.98
N GLY A 750 15.29 -17.45 1.01
CA GLY A 750 14.62 -18.00 2.19
C GLY A 750 13.40 -17.22 2.63
N SER A 751 12.28 -17.90 2.87
CA SER A 751 11.04 -17.33 3.42
C SER A 751 11.10 -17.05 4.93
N GLY A 752 12.25 -17.05 5.54
CA GLY A 752 12.36 -17.19 6.98
C GLY A 752 12.65 -15.93 7.78
N SER A 753 13.10 -14.88 7.23
CA SER A 753 13.38 -13.71 8.05
C SER A 753 12.97 -12.46 7.32
N GLY A 754 11.93 -11.79 7.79
CA GLY A 754 11.74 -10.35 7.72
C GLY A 754 12.09 -9.56 6.47
N GLY A 755 12.45 -10.23 5.41
CA GLY A 755 12.62 -9.69 4.09
C GLY A 755 11.27 -9.55 3.39
N GLY A 756 10.24 -9.13 4.13
CA GLY A 756 9.01 -8.67 3.54
C GLY A 756 9.37 -7.58 2.55
N GLY A 757 9.20 -7.89 1.28
CA GLY A 757 9.42 -6.96 0.22
C GLY A 757 8.80 -5.63 0.58
N GLY A 758 9.52 -4.60 0.34
CA GLY A 758 8.95 -3.31 0.16
C GLY A 758 9.14 -2.28 1.21
N GLY A 759 9.53 -2.57 2.33
CA GLY A 759 10.10 -1.55 3.17
C GLY A 759 11.55 -1.90 3.40
N ARG A 760 12.47 -1.20 2.79
CA ARG A 760 13.89 -1.24 3.15
C ARG A 760 14.13 -0.88 4.62
N GLY A 761 13.16 -1.13 5.50
CA GLY A 761 13.15 -0.83 6.92
C GLY A 761 12.75 -1.99 7.82
N GLY A 762 12.37 -3.16 7.28
CA GLY A 762 11.84 -4.29 8.06
C GLY A 762 12.85 -5.13 8.82
N GLY A 763 14.13 -4.86 8.76
CA GLY A 763 15.18 -5.63 9.44
C GLY A 763 15.37 -5.34 10.92
N MET A 764 14.59 -4.42 11.52
CA MET A 764 14.92 -3.88 12.84
C MET A 764 14.42 -4.72 14.03
N PHE A 765 13.56 -5.68 13.81
CA PHE A 765 13.10 -6.58 14.88
C PHE A 765 13.83 -7.93 14.91
N GLY A 766 14.77 -8.14 13.99
CA GLY A 766 15.63 -9.31 13.93
C GLY A 766 16.99 -9.14 14.59
N GLY A 767 17.28 -7.99 15.16
CA GLY A 767 18.51 -7.76 15.90
C GLY A 767 18.45 -8.49 17.24
N GLY A 768 19.19 -9.57 17.40
CA GLY A 768 19.46 -10.19 18.68
C GLY A 768 18.50 -11.25 19.19
N GLY A 769 17.70 -11.79 18.35
CA GLY A 769 16.99 -13.02 18.60
C GLY A 769 16.90 -13.74 17.29
N GLY A 770 17.96 -14.38 16.86
CA GLY A 770 17.89 -15.39 15.82
C GLY A 770 16.72 -16.27 16.21
N GLY A 771 15.62 -16.16 15.45
CA GLY A 771 14.41 -16.83 15.86
C GLY A 771 14.78 -18.28 16.12
N MET A 772 14.57 -18.75 17.34
CA MET A 772 14.76 -20.14 17.74
C MET A 772 14.00 -21.10 16.81
N PHE A 773 13.21 -20.57 15.93
CA PHE A 773 12.51 -21.28 14.88
C PHE A 773 13.30 -21.06 13.59
N GLY A 774 14.18 -22.02 13.29
CA GLY A 774 15.03 -22.15 12.13
C GLY A 774 14.89 -21.06 11.07
N GLN A 775 15.88 -20.21 10.95
CA GLN A 775 16.02 -19.38 9.77
C GLN A 775 15.97 -20.29 8.55
N ALA A 776 15.36 -19.82 7.47
CA ALA A 776 15.48 -20.49 6.20
C ALA A 776 16.95 -20.77 5.94
N THR A 777 17.25 -22.03 5.82
CA THR A 777 18.60 -22.52 5.60
C THR A 777 19.13 -21.98 4.27
N SER A 778 20.43 -21.80 4.16
CA SER A 778 21.12 -21.53 2.89
C SER A 778 21.06 -22.69 1.90
N SER A 779 20.44 -23.80 2.32
CA SER A 779 20.31 -25.03 1.56
C SER A 779 19.09 -25.01 0.64
N GLN A 780 19.15 -25.81 -0.40
CA GLN A 780 18.01 -26.14 -1.23
C GLN A 780 16.97 -26.87 -0.39
N GLY A 781 15.70 -26.61 -0.64
CA GLY A 781 14.65 -27.24 0.14
C GLY A 781 13.27 -27.02 -0.40
N TYR A 782 12.32 -27.65 0.27
CA TYR A 782 10.91 -27.50 -0.07
C TYR A 782 10.05 -27.42 1.17
N GLN A 783 8.94 -26.73 1.02
CA GLN A 783 7.85 -26.75 1.98
C GLN A 783 6.85 -27.84 1.60
N ARG A 784 6.43 -28.69 2.55
CA ARG A 784 5.37 -29.68 2.35
C ARG A 784 4.01 -29.02 2.17
N SER A 785 3.05 -29.76 1.65
CA SER A 785 1.67 -29.30 1.46
C SER A 785 1.05 -28.83 2.78
N ASN A 786 0.23 -27.78 2.68
CA ASN A 786 -0.46 -27.18 3.79
C ASN A 786 -1.87 -26.75 3.36
N TYR A 787 -2.86 -26.86 4.27
CA TYR A 787 -4.22 -26.36 4.06
C TYR A 787 -4.82 -25.82 5.34
N PHE A 788 -5.80 -24.94 5.20
CA PHE A 788 -6.60 -24.47 6.32
C PHE A 788 -7.96 -23.95 5.84
N VAL A 789 -8.89 -23.87 6.78
CA VAL A 789 -10.24 -23.35 6.56
C VAL A 789 -10.58 -22.34 7.64
N ASP A 790 -11.07 -21.17 7.22
CA ASP A 790 -11.53 -20.09 8.09
C ASP A 790 -13.03 -19.86 7.90
N ALA A 791 -13.76 -19.51 8.96
CA ALA A 791 -15.16 -19.12 8.90
C ALA A 791 -15.40 -17.77 9.57
N GLY A 792 -16.36 -17.02 9.04
CA GLY A 792 -16.81 -15.75 9.60
C GLY A 792 -18.33 -15.62 9.52
N PHE A 793 -18.92 -15.12 10.59
CA PHE A 793 -20.34 -14.86 10.72
C PHE A 793 -20.53 -13.38 11.05
N ARG A 794 -21.50 -12.72 10.40
CA ARG A 794 -21.84 -11.31 10.68
C ARG A 794 -23.33 -11.16 10.82
N PHE A 795 -23.73 -10.50 11.89
CA PHE A 795 -25.07 -10.02 12.13
C PHE A 795 -25.10 -8.49 12.15
N GLU A 796 -25.92 -7.87 11.30
CA GLU A 796 -26.10 -6.43 11.19
C GLU A 796 -27.42 -6.04 11.85
N PHE A 797 -27.43 -4.98 12.67
CA PHE A 797 -28.60 -4.50 13.41
C PHE A 797 -28.59 -2.97 13.48
N MET A 798 -29.58 -2.38 14.17
CA MET A 798 -29.93 -0.95 14.17
C MET A 798 -30.46 -0.45 12.82
N LYS A 799 -31.04 0.77 12.87
CA LYS A 799 -31.55 1.47 11.70
C LYS A 799 -30.43 1.64 10.67
N ASN A 800 -30.73 1.36 9.40
CA ASN A 800 -29.74 1.41 8.30
C ASN A 800 -28.51 0.50 8.49
N ARG A 801 -28.60 -0.57 9.31
CA ARG A 801 -27.48 -1.50 9.58
C ARG A 801 -26.23 -0.80 10.10
N GLN A 802 -26.41 0.17 11.01
CA GLN A 802 -25.32 0.97 11.55
C GLN A 802 -24.40 0.19 12.47
N ALA A 803 -24.92 -0.86 13.13
CA ALA A 803 -24.12 -1.71 13.99
C ALA A 803 -24.01 -3.14 13.45
N SER A 804 -22.91 -3.79 13.75
CA SER A 804 -22.68 -5.19 13.42
C SER A 804 -21.86 -5.90 14.49
N ILE A 805 -22.16 -7.16 14.71
CA ILE A 805 -21.35 -8.12 15.47
C ILE A 805 -20.84 -9.15 14.48
N SER A 806 -19.56 -9.50 14.58
CA SER A 806 -18.96 -10.54 13.76
C SER A 806 -18.20 -11.53 14.63
N LEU A 807 -18.38 -12.81 14.35
CA LEU A 807 -17.64 -13.92 14.95
C LEU A 807 -16.76 -14.55 13.88
N ASN A 808 -15.46 -14.60 14.10
CA ASN A 808 -14.48 -15.16 13.18
C ASN A 808 -13.75 -16.33 13.82
N ILE A 809 -13.61 -17.42 13.08
CA ILE A 809 -12.88 -18.62 13.48
C ILE A 809 -11.82 -18.86 12.44
N ASN A 810 -10.55 -18.73 12.82
CA ASN A 810 -9.41 -19.03 11.96
C ASN A 810 -8.93 -20.46 12.19
N ASP A 811 -8.60 -21.16 11.11
CA ASP A 811 -8.04 -22.53 11.13
C ASP A 811 -8.93 -23.51 11.92
N ILE A 812 -10.18 -23.68 11.48
CA ILE A 812 -11.21 -24.49 12.16
C ILE A 812 -10.70 -25.88 12.49
N PHE A 813 -9.92 -26.50 11.60
CA PHE A 813 -9.43 -27.87 11.72
C PHE A 813 -8.04 -27.98 12.36
N ARG A 814 -7.42 -26.87 12.78
CA ARG A 814 -6.05 -26.82 13.33
C ARG A 814 -4.99 -27.41 12.40
N THR A 815 -5.19 -27.27 11.10
CA THR A 815 -4.32 -27.86 10.06
C THR A 815 -3.22 -26.92 9.59
N ARG A 816 -3.28 -25.64 9.92
CA ARG A 816 -2.31 -24.62 9.54
C ARG A 816 -0.98 -24.86 10.24
N ARG A 817 -0.02 -25.38 9.49
CA ARG A 817 1.32 -25.72 9.97
C ARG A 817 2.33 -25.49 8.85
N SER A 818 3.61 -25.35 9.20
CA SER A 818 4.72 -25.32 8.25
C SER A 818 5.60 -26.53 8.49
N PHE A 819 5.95 -27.21 7.45
CA PHE A 819 6.96 -28.26 7.46
C PHE A 819 7.94 -27.97 6.33
N VAL A 820 9.20 -27.71 6.69
CA VAL A 820 10.27 -27.34 5.76
C VAL A 820 11.32 -28.43 5.82
N HIS A 821 11.63 -28.99 4.66
CA HIS A 821 12.76 -29.88 4.44
C HIS A 821 13.88 -29.11 3.73
N SER A 822 15.11 -29.25 4.20
CA SER A 822 16.27 -28.58 3.64
C SER A 822 17.43 -29.52 3.59
N GLU A 823 18.16 -29.51 2.47
CA GLU A 823 19.30 -30.39 2.24
C GLU A 823 20.48 -29.58 1.67
N SER A 824 21.66 -29.86 2.14
CA SER A 824 22.93 -29.31 1.66
C SER A 824 24.03 -30.41 1.70
N PRO A 825 25.19 -30.17 1.09
CA PRO A 825 26.33 -31.10 1.24
C PRO A 825 26.80 -31.29 2.69
N PHE A 826 26.35 -30.40 3.63
CA PHE A 826 26.82 -30.38 5.00
C PHE A 826 25.78 -30.86 6.01
N PHE A 827 24.50 -30.87 5.66
CA PHE A 827 23.44 -31.34 6.56
C PHE A 827 22.12 -31.62 5.82
N VAL A 828 21.26 -32.38 6.49
CA VAL A 828 19.84 -32.53 6.22
C VAL A 828 19.06 -32.04 7.43
N GLN A 829 17.97 -31.26 7.21
CA GLN A 829 17.19 -30.71 8.28
C GLN A 829 15.69 -30.72 7.94
N ASP A 830 14.89 -31.15 8.90
CA ASP A 830 13.44 -31.06 8.91
C ASP A 830 12.97 -30.11 10.02
N VAL A 831 12.14 -29.13 9.67
CA VAL A 831 11.58 -28.15 10.61
C VAL A 831 10.07 -28.18 10.54
N PHE A 832 9.45 -28.55 11.65
CA PHE A 832 8.01 -28.47 11.84
C PHE A 832 7.67 -27.26 12.71
N ARG A 833 6.65 -26.47 12.31
CA ARG A 833 6.21 -25.29 13.06
C ARG A 833 4.70 -25.11 13.02
N ARG A 834 4.13 -24.70 14.15
CA ARG A 834 2.73 -24.30 14.30
C ARG A 834 2.66 -22.97 15.04
N ARG A 835 1.84 -22.05 14.55
CA ARG A 835 1.63 -20.74 15.17
C ARG A 835 0.17 -20.40 15.23
N ASP A 836 -0.28 -19.89 16.38
CA ASP A 836 -1.64 -19.40 16.61
C ASP A 836 -2.75 -20.35 16.09
N PRO A 837 -2.75 -21.64 16.48
CA PRO A 837 -3.78 -22.57 16.02
C PRO A 837 -5.12 -22.14 16.57
N GLN A 838 -6.12 -22.11 15.71
CA GLN A 838 -7.54 -21.95 16.02
C GLN A 838 -7.83 -20.74 16.96
N ILE A 839 -8.10 -19.58 16.36
CA ILE A 839 -8.49 -18.36 17.09
C ILE A 839 -9.94 -18.04 16.80
N LEU A 840 -10.73 -17.89 17.86
CA LEU A 840 -12.07 -17.36 17.85
C LEU A 840 -12.02 -15.87 18.21
N ARG A 841 -12.62 -14.99 17.40
CA ARG A 841 -12.63 -13.54 17.61
C ARG A 841 -14.04 -12.97 17.46
N LEU A 842 -14.49 -12.24 18.49
CA LEU A 842 -15.72 -11.48 18.48
C LEU A 842 -15.41 -10.01 18.22
N ASN A 843 -16.10 -9.40 17.26
CA ASN A 843 -15.91 -8.00 16.90
C ASN A 843 -17.25 -7.28 16.93
N PHE A 844 -17.24 -6.06 17.47
CA PHE A 844 -18.32 -5.09 17.41
C PHE A 844 -17.89 -3.89 16.57
N ASN A 845 -18.78 -3.39 15.72
CA ASN A 845 -18.58 -2.19 14.93
C ASN A 845 -19.86 -1.36 14.89
N TRP A 846 -19.76 -0.09 15.26
CA TRP A 846 -20.85 0.88 15.19
C TRP A 846 -20.45 2.06 14.32
N ARG A 847 -21.24 2.38 13.29
CA ARG A 847 -21.06 3.48 12.35
C ARG A 847 -22.07 4.58 12.64
N PHE A 848 -21.61 5.81 12.70
CA PHE A 848 -22.42 7.00 12.93
C PHE A 848 -22.14 8.11 11.93
N GLY A 849 -23.04 9.09 11.81
CA GLY A 849 -22.83 10.26 11.02
C GLY A 849 -24.11 10.85 10.43
N LYS A 850 -24.03 12.14 10.10
CA LYS A 850 -25.08 12.89 9.43
C LYS A 850 -24.46 13.71 8.29
N PHE A 851 -25.24 13.82 7.20
CA PHE A 851 -24.97 14.79 6.17
C PHE A 851 -25.44 16.16 6.66
N ASP A 852 -24.51 17.06 6.96
CA ASP A 852 -24.82 18.41 7.40
C ASP A 852 -23.87 19.42 6.69
N PRO A 853 -24.37 20.16 5.68
CA PRO A 853 -23.57 21.12 4.95
C PRO A 853 -23.23 22.37 5.78
N ASN A 854 -23.87 22.58 6.94
CA ASN A 854 -23.71 23.76 7.79
C ASN A 854 -23.03 23.45 9.14
N LEU A 855 -22.30 22.36 9.26
CA LEU A 855 -21.73 21.86 10.52
C LEU A 855 -20.95 22.93 11.33
N PHE A 856 -20.24 23.85 10.65
CA PHE A 856 -19.44 24.91 11.27
C PHE A 856 -19.99 26.33 11.06
N LYS A 857 -21.14 26.49 10.42
CA LYS A 857 -21.77 27.82 10.36
C LYS A 857 -22.34 28.16 11.74
N ARG A 858 -21.86 29.25 12.36
CA ARG A 858 -22.50 29.80 13.55
C ARG A 858 -23.95 30.05 13.21
N LYS A 859 -24.89 29.51 13.96
CA LYS A 859 -26.26 29.99 13.99
C LYS A 859 -26.19 31.46 14.44
N ASN A 860 -26.40 32.38 13.54
CA ASN A 860 -26.65 33.76 13.92
C ASN A 860 -27.99 33.79 14.66
N ASN A 861 -27.94 33.74 15.98
CA ASN A 861 -29.07 34.09 16.86
C ASN A 861 -29.32 35.60 16.86
N LYS A 862 -29.42 36.21 15.70
CA LYS A 862 -29.90 37.58 15.54
C LYS A 862 -31.24 37.53 14.83
N ASN A 863 -32.27 37.01 15.50
CA ASN A 863 -33.69 37.27 15.23
C ASN A 863 -34.52 36.73 16.39
N GLN A 864 -34.32 37.30 17.55
CA GLN A 864 -35.30 37.34 18.64
C GLN A 864 -35.05 38.63 19.41
N ASP A 865 -35.43 39.75 18.81
CA ASP A 865 -35.77 41.00 19.48
C ASP A 865 -36.55 41.84 18.47
N ASN A 866 -37.81 41.46 18.24
CA ASN A 866 -38.84 42.44 17.84
C ASN A 866 -39.89 42.37 18.94
N GLY A 867 -39.70 43.26 19.88
CA GLY A 867 -40.61 43.50 20.97
C GLY A 867 -42.00 43.85 20.43
N GLN A 868 -42.97 43.18 20.97
CA GLN A 868 -44.34 43.59 21.04
C GLN A 868 -44.44 44.92 21.77
N GLY A 869 -44.76 45.92 21.05
CA GLY A 869 -45.35 47.15 21.56
C GLY A 869 -46.83 47.18 21.10
N GLU A 870 -47.69 46.45 21.73
CA GLU A 870 -49.12 46.73 21.65
C GLU A 870 -49.52 47.71 22.74
N MET A 871 -49.80 48.95 22.29
CA MET A 871 -50.57 49.92 23.09
C MET A 871 -51.98 49.43 23.20
N MET A 872 -52.46 49.31 24.43
CA MET A 872 -53.84 49.41 24.80
C MET A 872 -54.43 50.78 24.35
N ASN A 873 -55.58 50.76 23.72
CA ASN A 873 -56.63 51.77 23.88
C ASN A 873 -58.03 51.14 23.67
N MET A 874 -58.80 51.28 24.74
CA MET A 874 -60.24 51.14 24.94
C MET A 874 -60.94 49.82 24.57
#